data_23e168ffd741ab5ddced6e2068d3f99f
#
_entry.id   23e168ffd741ab5ddced6e2068d3f99f
#
_cell.length_a   1.000
_cell.length_b   1.000
_cell.length_c   1.000
_cell.angle_alpha   90.00
_cell.angle_beta   90.00
_cell.angle_gamma   90.00
#
_symmetry.space_group_name_H-M   'P 1'
#
loop_
_entity.id
_entity.type
_entity.pdbx_description
1 polymer ?
#
loop_
_entity_poly.entity_id
_entity_poly.type
_entity_poly.pdbx_seq_one_letter_code
_entity_poly.pdbx_strand_id
1 'polypeptide(L)'
;PDYRKNEITLTGDSFDRWFDLLSNAPVDCAGSEPLTLTQADPQVRLQITEEGGGAWLTVQTPCPYRFFGSYRSLYALGGGKLLRCSGEFREKVYPLLEAKQQTMYLARKDLPTFCGCVLPALDGQVEIEDPQKLLQNYIPDSCTVCFYFDMEQDTLLVKPVFRYDTHSIAFDDSSEPDGVRRNKKEERAALLFVRRYFQQQGQQFVLQGEDAAYDFLTGSIDAFRRRGEVYFSDRLNRKRLQPAPTSVGLSVSDGLLTLTLDTGGYPPEELSELYRSMLLRRKYHRLPDGRYLELNGSSCEKLAEMAQMLQLTGRELARGKATLPAYRALYLDELLSGSDGIQVSRDSQLRSMIRNFKTLSESDYALPSGLNAQLRSYQQIGYQWLKTLEGYGFGGILADEMGLGKTLQMIAFLATVPQKTAGVPNLIICPASLIYNWGDELQKFAPQLRYQLILGNAAERERLRAAGAEYDVWVTSYELVRQDIEAYAKLQFYCCVLDEAQHIKNAATLASKAVKRLSCRQRFVLTGTPIENRLSELWNLFDFLMPGYLYTNHAFREKLEKPILKSKNPDAVSQLRRLVQPFLLRRLKKDVLKELPPKEEYVRKISLSEDEQKLYYACVQAAVADLGDEQGKLQILAALTRLRQVCCDPGLCFE
;
A
#
# COMPACT_ATOMS: atom_id res chain seq x y z
N PRO A 1 -8.37 54.85 -28.18
CA PRO A 1 -9.00 55.04 -29.46
C PRO A 1 -9.54 56.48 -29.52
N ASP A 2 -9.07 57.25 -30.52
CA ASP A 2 -9.53 58.60 -30.72
C ASP A 2 -10.85 58.54 -31.53
N TYR A 3 -11.95 58.58 -30.87
CA TYR A 3 -13.32 58.46 -31.43
C TYR A 3 -13.72 59.65 -32.36
N ARG A 4 -12.82 60.59 -32.61
CA ARG A 4 -13.10 61.79 -33.47
C ARG A 4 -12.81 61.58 -34.95
N LYS A 5 -12.16 60.42 -35.29
CA LYS A 5 -11.85 60.10 -36.70
C LYS A 5 -12.30 58.69 -36.98
N ASN A 6 -13.34 58.24 -37.20
CA ASN A 6 -13.77 56.89 -37.63
C ASN A 6 -12.66 55.88 -38.02
N GLU A 7 -11.44 56.05 -37.49
CA GLU A 7 -10.24 55.25 -37.76
C GLU A 7 -9.69 54.70 -36.48
N ILE A 8 -9.48 53.38 -36.42
CA ILE A 8 -8.87 52.67 -35.31
C ILE A 8 -7.52 52.15 -35.79
N THR A 9 -6.45 52.61 -35.17
CA THR A 9 -5.11 52.04 -35.39
C THR A 9 -4.93 50.80 -34.50
N LEU A 10 -4.75 49.64 -35.09
CA LEU A 10 -4.52 48.37 -34.40
C LEU A 10 -3.02 48.07 -34.34
N THR A 11 -2.50 47.81 -33.17
CA THR A 11 -1.09 47.45 -32.95
C THR A 11 -0.95 46.28 -31.96
N GLY A 12 0.04 45.44 -32.16
CA GLY A 12 0.34 44.32 -31.25
C GLY A 12 -0.86 43.41 -30.98
N ASP A 13 -1.15 43.17 -29.70
CA ASP A 13 -2.23 42.25 -29.27
C ASP A 13 -3.63 42.66 -29.78
N SER A 14 -3.87 43.94 -30.05
CA SER A 14 -5.15 44.38 -30.60
C SER A 14 -5.31 43.98 -32.07
N PHE A 15 -4.21 43.94 -32.84
CA PHE A 15 -4.20 43.46 -34.21
C PHE A 15 -4.38 41.91 -34.24
N ASP A 16 -3.72 41.18 -33.32
CA ASP A 16 -3.87 39.73 -33.19
C ASP A 16 -5.34 39.35 -32.94
N ARG A 17 -6.02 40.04 -32.00
CA ARG A 17 -7.45 39.83 -31.70
C ARG A 17 -8.36 40.19 -32.88
N TRP A 18 -8.05 41.26 -33.60
CA TRP A 18 -8.79 41.65 -34.78
C TRP A 18 -8.68 40.60 -35.89
N PHE A 19 -7.47 40.06 -36.10
CA PHE A 19 -7.23 38.98 -37.05
C PHE A 19 -8.02 37.69 -36.67
N ASP A 20 -8.03 37.33 -35.39
CA ASP A 20 -8.75 36.14 -34.90
C ASP A 20 -10.29 36.28 -35.09
N LEU A 21 -10.83 37.47 -34.89
CA LEU A 21 -12.27 37.75 -35.05
C LEU A 21 -12.72 37.68 -36.52
N LEU A 22 -11.88 38.07 -37.47
CA LEU A 22 -12.20 38.15 -38.90
C LEU A 22 -11.54 37.02 -39.70
N SER A 23 -10.95 36.05 -39.07
CA SER A 23 -10.28 34.92 -39.74
C SER A 23 -11.26 34.19 -40.68
N ASN A 24 -10.82 33.94 -41.91
CA ASN A 24 -11.59 33.33 -43.01
C ASN A 24 -12.75 34.18 -43.56
N ALA A 25 -12.89 35.44 -43.17
CA ALA A 25 -13.83 36.38 -43.78
C ALA A 25 -13.11 37.33 -44.77
N PRO A 26 -13.74 37.71 -45.87
CA PRO A 26 -13.21 38.76 -46.72
C PRO A 26 -13.34 40.12 -46.01
N VAL A 27 -12.27 40.90 -46.00
CA VAL A 27 -12.23 42.25 -45.41
C VAL A 27 -12.07 43.24 -46.51
N ASP A 28 -13.02 44.16 -46.63
CA ASP A 28 -12.99 45.22 -47.62
C ASP A 28 -11.89 46.25 -47.32
N CYS A 29 -11.05 46.52 -48.27
CA CYS A 29 -9.96 47.47 -48.16
C CYS A 29 -10.23 48.67 -49.02
N ALA A 30 -10.19 49.88 -48.45
CA ALA A 30 -10.41 51.11 -49.18
C ALA A 30 -9.44 51.30 -50.38
N GLY A 31 -9.94 51.19 -51.59
CA GLY A 31 -9.17 51.37 -52.83
C GLY A 31 -8.40 50.13 -53.31
N SER A 32 -8.68 48.93 -52.77
CA SER A 32 -8.02 47.66 -53.14
C SER A 32 -9.05 46.53 -53.19
N GLU A 33 -8.69 45.40 -53.80
CA GLU A 33 -9.50 44.18 -53.73
C GLU A 33 -9.65 43.67 -52.28
N PRO A 34 -10.76 42.99 -51.94
CA PRO A 34 -10.98 42.45 -50.61
C PRO A 34 -9.85 41.48 -50.19
N LEU A 35 -9.36 41.66 -48.97
CA LEU A 35 -8.32 40.79 -48.41
C LEU A 35 -8.95 39.59 -47.71
N THR A 36 -8.42 38.39 -47.95
CA THR A 36 -8.76 37.19 -47.18
C THR A 36 -7.75 37.00 -46.08
N LEU A 37 -8.23 36.89 -44.83
CA LEU A 37 -7.42 36.63 -43.65
C LEU A 37 -7.34 35.11 -43.41
N THR A 38 -6.13 34.55 -43.44
CA THR A 38 -5.93 33.10 -43.28
C THR A 38 -4.73 32.81 -42.41
N GLN A 39 -4.84 31.81 -41.53
CA GLN A 39 -3.70 31.31 -40.78
C GLN A 39 -2.97 30.28 -41.65
N ALA A 40 -1.91 30.68 -42.31
CA ALA A 40 -1.11 29.86 -43.19
C ALA A 40 0.26 30.52 -43.42
N ASP A 41 1.23 29.72 -43.82
CA ASP A 41 2.56 30.22 -44.19
C ASP A 41 2.61 30.60 -45.68
N PRO A 42 3.37 31.65 -46.05
CA PRO A 42 3.67 31.96 -47.45
C PRO A 42 4.35 30.79 -48.15
N GLN A 43 3.96 30.52 -49.39
CA GLN A 43 4.68 29.56 -50.20
C GLN A 43 6.05 30.10 -50.59
N VAL A 44 7.09 29.39 -50.24
CA VAL A 44 8.48 29.76 -50.55
C VAL A 44 9.12 28.64 -51.34
N ARG A 45 9.79 28.96 -52.43
CA ARG A 45 10.56 28.05 -53.24
C ARG A 45 12.05 28.34 -53.12
N LEU A 46 12.83 27.29 -53.00
CA LEU A 46 14.29 27.39 -53.01
C LEU A 46 14.80 26.73 -54.31
N GLN A 47 15.18 27.54 -55.25
CA GLN A 47 15.75 27.05 -56.50
C GLN A 47 17.26 26.91 -56.36
N ILE A 48 17.79 25.78 -56.82
CA ILE A 48 19.19 25.43 -56.70
C ILE A 48 19.75 25.22 -58.10
N THR A 49 20.86 25.94 -58.39
CA THR A 49 21.56 25.83 -59.67
C THR A 49 23.05 25.65 -59.47
N GLU A 50 23.66 24.73 -60.21
CA GLU A 50 25.11 24.48 -60.14
C GLU A 50 25.86 25.51 -60.97
N GLU A 51 26.86 26.15 -60.36
CA GLU A 51 27.78 27.05 -61.08
C GLU A 51 29.12 27.14 -60.38
N GLY A 52 30.23 27.06 -61.14
CA GLY A 52 31.58 27.25 -60.63
C GLY A 52 32.06 26.26 -59.58
N GLY A 53 31.49 25.04 -59.55
CA GLY A 53 31.82 23.98 -58.57
C GLY A 53 31.14 24.12 -57.22
N GLY A 54 30.17 25.01 -57.06
CA GLY A 54 29.26 25.14 -55.93
C GLY A 54 27.82 25.26 -56.39
N ALA A 55 26.93 25.74 -55.55
CA ALA A 55 25.51 25.93 -55.85
C ALA A 55 25.02 27.35 -55.50
N TRP A 56 24.25 27.93 -56.37
CA TRP A 56 23.47 29.10 -56.07
C TRP A 56 22.11 28.71 -55.56
N LEU A 57 21.75 29.26 -54.41
CA LEU A 57 20.45 29.13 -53.78
C LEU A 57 19.67 30.41 -54.07
N THR A 58 18.53 30.34 -54.75
CA THR A 58 17.67 31.47 -54.99
C THR A 58 16.34 31.26 -54.31
N VAL A 59 16.00 32.18 -53.41
CA VAL A 59 14.72 32.14 -52.68
C VAL A 59 13.66 32.87 -53.51
N GLN A 60 12.59 32.19 -53.86
CA GLN A 60 11.50 32.72 -54.66
C GLN A 60 10.18 32.60 -53.93
N THR A 61 9.31 33.58 -54.15
CA THR A 61 7.93 33.58 -53.65
C THR A 61 6.96 33.83 -54.82
N PRO A 62 5.74 33.23 -54.85
CA PRO A 62 4.77 33.37 -55.93
C PRO A 62 4.33 34.82 -56.18
N CYS A 63 4.40 35.63 -55.13
CA CYS A 63 4.12 37.07 -55.19
C CYS A 63 5.00 37.80 -54.16
N PRO A 64 5.24 39.12 -54.33
CA PRO A 64 5.96 39.87 -53.32
C PRO A 64 5.14 39.96 -52.02
N TYR A 65 5.69 39.44 -50.92
CA TYR A 65 5.10 39.56 -49.60
C TYR A 65 5.68 40.73 -48.84
N ARG A 66 4.82 41.53 -48.19
CA ARG A 66 5.23 42.54 -47.21
C ARG A 66 5.03 41.97 -45.81
N PHE A 67 6.12 41.79 -45.08
CA PHE A 67 6.08 41.24 -43.71
C PHE A 67 5.98 42.36 -42.69
N PHE A 68 5.17 42.14 -41.66
CA PHE A 68 5.03 43.03 -40.51
C PHE A 68 4.52 42.23 -39.30
N GLY A 69 4.53 42.84 -38.14
CA GLY A 69 3.97 42.22 -36.95
C GLY A 69 4.72 42.53 -35.68
N SER A 70 4.33 41.86 -34.62
CA SER A 70 4.92 41.97 -33.29
C SER A 70 5.91 40.85 -33.03
N TYR A 71 6.59 40.91 -31.89
CA TYR A 71 7.47 39.85 -31.42
C TYR A 71 6.76 38.49 -31.31
N ARG A 72 5.42 38.47 -31.09
CA ARG A 72 4.62 37.23 -30.94
C ARG A 72 4.03 36.72 -32.26
N SER A 73 3.65 37.59 -33.19
CA SER A 73 2.95 37.20 -34.40
C SER A 73 3.57 37.87 -35.61
N LEU A 74 3.93 37.10 -36.65
CA LEU A 74 4.40 37.54 -37.93
C LEU A 74 3.26 37.44 -38.95
N TYR A 75 3.05 38.49 -39.71
CA TYR A 75 2.05 38.57 -40.76
C TYR A 75 2.71 38.81 -42.11
N ALA A 76 2.15 38.22 -43.18
CA ALA A 76 2.57 38.41 -44.55
C ALA A 76 1.38 38.90 -45.39
N LEU A 77 1.53 40.03 -46.01
CA LEU A 77 0.55 40.62 -46.94
C LEU A 77 1.04 40.46 -48.37
N GLY A 78 0.29 39.75 -49.20
CA GLY A 78 0.61 39.57 -50.62
C GLY A 78 -0.45 38.71 -51.34
N GLY A 79 -0.59 38.90 -52.64
CA GLY A 79 -1.51 38.11 -53.46
C GLY A 79 -2.99 38.18 -53.05
N GLY A 80 -3.46 39.34 -52.52
CA GLY A 80 -4.84 39.52 -52.04
C GLY A 80 -5.14 38.79 -50.72
N LYS A 81 -4.11 38.33 -50.01
CA LYS A 81 -4.24 37.59 -48.73
C LYS A 81 -3.42 38.24 -47.64
N LEU A 82 -3.95 38.20 -46.43
CA LEU A 82 -3.23 38.52 -45.21
C LEU A 82 -3.05 37.22 -44.45
N LEU A 83 -1.81 36.74 -44.37
CA LEU A 83 -1.45 35.48 -43.78
C LEU A 83 -0.85 35.72 -42.38
N ARG A 84 -1.26 34.96 -41.38
CA ARG A 84 -0.59 34.87 -40.08
C ARG A 84 0.33 33.66 -40.11
N CYS A 85 1.63 33.90 -40.07
CA CYS A 85 2.65 32.89 -40.20
C CYS A 85 2.79 32.04 -38.91
N SER A 86 3.17 30.78 -39.06
CA SER A 86 3.51 29.87 -37.96
C SER A 86 4.80 30.31 -37.24
N GLY A 87 4.98 29.83 -36.00
CA GLY A 87 6.22 30.02 -35.25
C GLY A 87 7.44 29.41 -35.97
N GLU A 88 7.24 28.25 -36.58
CA GLU A 88 8.30 27.56 -37.33
C GLU A 88 8.73 28.31 -38.57
N PHE A 89 7.78 28.83 -39.34
CA PHE A 89 8.09 29.66 -40.50
C PHE A 89 8.88 30.89 -40.08
N ARG A 90 8.45 31.56 -39.01
CA ARG A 90 9.14 32.77 -38.50
C ARG A 90 10.57 32.50 -38.09
N GLU A 91 10.84 31.35 -37.46
CA GLU A 91 12.19 31.00 -36.95
C GLU A 91 13.10 30.45 -38.04
N LYS A 92 12.55 29.65 -38.98
CA LYS A 92 13.34 28.88 -39.93
C LYS A 92 13.41 29.49 -41.33
N VAL A 93 12.30 30.07 -41.82
CA VAL A 93 12.16 30.55 -43.22
C VAL A 93 12.23 32.06 -43.35
N TYR A 94 11.58 32.79 -42.44
CA TYR A 94 11.54 34.26 -42.52
C TYR A 94 12.94 34.92 -42.56
N PRO A 95 13.97 34.43 -41.83
CA PRO A 95 15.33 34.99 -41.94
C PRO A 95 15.93 34.89 -43.34
N LEU A 96 15.53 33.89 -44.14
CA LEU A 96 15.97 33.74 -45.54
C LEU A 96 15.35 34.77 -46.45
N LEU A 97 14.11 35.19 -46.14
CA LEU A 97 13.35 36.22 -46.90
C LEU A 97 13.72 37.64 -46.46
N GLU A 98 14.16 37.85 -45.24
CA GLU A 98 14.60 39.13 -44.70
C GLU A 98 16.00 39.52 -45.18
N ALA A 99 16.79 38.56 -45.62
CA ALA A 99 18.12 38.77 -46.16
C ALA A 99 18.06 39.67 -47.41
N LYS A 100 18.87 40.75 -47.44
CA LYS A 100 18.90 41.71 -48.56
C LYS A 100 19.30 41.09 -49.91
N GLN A 101 19.88 39.91 -49.90
CA GLN A 101 20.25 39.14 -51.08
C GLN A 101 19.35 37.89 -51.16
N GLN A 102 18.50 37.86 -52.19
CA GLN A 102 17.62 36.70 -52.48
C GLN A 102 18.40 35.50 -53.07
N THR A 103 19.70 35.68 -53.32
CA THR A 103 20.61 34.67 -53.86
C THR A 103 21.80 34.48 -52.95
N MET A 104 22.18 33.22 -52.66
CA MET A 104 23.31 32.85 -51.82
C MET A 104 24.15 31.82 -52.56
N TYR A 105 25.48 31.98 -52.55
CA TYR A 105 26.38 30.99 -53.10
C TYR A 105 26.86 30.04 -51.99
N LEU A 106 26.68 28.74 -52.18
CA LEU A 106 27.22 27.66 -51.36
C LEU A 106 28.43 27.06 -52.05
N ALA A 107 29.59 27.18 -51.41
CA ALA A 107 30.79 26.52 -51.92
C ALA A 107 30.63 24.98 -51.79
N ARG A 108 31.29 24.23 -52.62
CA ARG A 108 31.26 22.76 -52.67
C ARG A 108 31.49 22.12 -51.31
N LYS A 109 32.38 22.68 -50.49
CA LYS A 109 32.72 22.22 -49.14
C LYS A 109 31.58 22.41 -48.13
N ASP A 110 30.66 23.34 -48.39
CA ASP A 110 29.54 23.66 -47.48
C ASP A 110 28.25 22.91 -47.83
N LEU A 111 28.18 22.33 -49.04
CA LEU A 111 27.01 21.52 -49.51
C LEU A 111 26.66 20.35 -48.60
N PRO A 112 27.62 19.53 -48.10
CA PRO A 112 27.28 18.44 -47.17
C PRO A 112 26.64 18.96 -45.86
N THR A 113 27.12 20.10 -45.35
CA THR A 113 26.57 20.72 -44.15
C THR A 113 25.18 21.28 -44.41
N PHE A 114 24.96 21.92 -45.54
CA PHE A 114 23.68 22.40 -45.95
C PHE A 114 22.66 21.24 -46.08
N CYS A 115 22.99 20.14 -46.79
CA CYS A 115 22.13 18.99 -46.98
C CYS A 115 21.88 18.22 -45.67
N GLY A 116 22.87 18.14 -44.76
CA GLY A 116 22.74 17.43 -43.52
C GLY A 116 22.10 18.18 -42.37
N CYS A 117 22.14 19.54 -42.41
CA CYS A 117 21.67 20.38 -41.29
C CYS A 117 20.56 21.35 -41.64
N VAL A 118 20.71 22.08 -42.76
CA VAL A 118 19.77 23.13 -43.13
C VAL A 118 18.57 22.59 -43.88
N LEU A 119 18.82 21.75 -44.86
CA LEU A 119 17.76 21.16 -45.69
C LEU A 119 16.69 20.40 -44.88
N PRO A 120 17.06 19.48 -43.94
CA PRO A 120 16.09 18.82 -43.08
C PRO A 120 15.36 19.75 -42.09
N ALA A 121 15.93 20.92 -41.77
CA ALA A 121 15.27 21.92 -40.94
C ALA A 121 14.20 22.73 -41.70
N LEU A 122 14.31 22.80 -43.03
CA LEU A 122 13.37 23.46 -43.94
C LEU A 122 12.33 22.50 -44.55
N ASP A 123 12.45 21.19 -44.27
CA ASP A 123 11.53 20.16 -44.80
C ASP A 123 10.07 20.46 -44.41
N GLY A 124 9.17 20.39 -45.41
CA GLY A 124 7.77 20.71 -45.21
C GLY A 124 7.45 22.23 -45.15
N GLN A 125 8.44 23.12 -45.09
CA GLN A 125 8.26 24.59 -45.04
C GLN A 125 8.59 25.30 -46.35
N VAL A 126 9.43 24.70 -47.17
CA VAL A 126 9.93 25.26 -48.40
C VAL A 126 9.89 24.22 -49.50
N GLU A 127 9.38 24.60 -50.68
CA GLU A 127 9.45 23.75 -51.88
C GLU A 127 10.83 23.84 -52.52
N ILE A 128 11.51 22.70 -52.69
CA ILE A 128 12.88 22.64 -53.21
C ILE A 128 12.87 22.28 -54.67
N GLU A 129 13.38 23.15 -55.50
CA GLU A 129 13.59 22.91 -56.93
C GLU A 129 15.08 22.69 -57.22
N ASP A 130 15.46 21.42 -57.40
CA ASP A 130 16.81 20.99 -57.78
C ASP A 130 16.75 20.26 -59.13
N PRO A 131 16.64 21.02 -60.27
CA PRO A 131 16.48 20.42 -61.59
C PRO A 131 17.69 19.59 -62.04
N GLN A 132 18.85 19.87 -61.48
CA GLN A 132 20.11 19.14 -61.82
C GLN A 132 20.39 17.97 -60.88
N LYS A 133 19.52 17.73 -59.87
CA LYS A 133 19.70 16.72 -58.84
C LYS A 133 21.04 16.81 -58.11
N LEU A 134 21.57 18.00 -57.97
CA LEU A 134 22.87 18.26 -57.37
C LEU A 134 22.92 17.81 -55.90
N LEU A 135 21.83 18.12 -55.16
CA LEU A 135 21.76 17.80 -53.74
C LEU A 135 21.79 16.29 -53.44
N GLN A 136 21.33 15.47 -54.37
CA GLN A 136 21.30 14.01 -54.18
C GLN A 136 22.69 13.46 -53.90
N ASN A 137 23.73 14.10 -54.41
CA ASN A 137 25.14 13.71 -54.19
C ASN A 137 25.68 14.10 -52.80
N TYR A 138 24.96 14.94 -52.05
CA TYR A 138 25.37 15.47 -50.76
C TYR A 138 24.40 15.17 -49.63
N ILE A 139 23.22 14.60 -49.90
CA ILE A 139 22.25 14.15 -48.88
C ILE A 139 22.87 12.97 -48.16
N PRO A 140 22.99 13.01 -46.82
CA PRO A 140 23.52 11.90 -46.04
C PRO A 140 22.63 10.65 -46.20
N ASP A 141 23.25 9.48 -46.19
CA ASP A 141 22.52 8.23 -46.22
C ASP A 141 21.77 7.99 -44.89
N SER A 142 20.72 7.18 -44.93
CA SER A 142 19.99 6.83 -43.72
C SER A 142 20.88 6.06 -42.74
N CYS A 143 20.89 6.50 -41.49
CA CYS A 143 21.71 5.92 -40.44
C CYS A 143 20.84 5.27 -39.37
N THR A 144 21.03 3.96 -39.15
CA THR A 144 20.44 3.26 -38.02
C THR A 144 21.46 3.20 -36.88
N VAL A 145 21.08 3.70 -35.71
CA VAL A 145 21.94 3.65 -34.54
C VAL A 145 21.75 2.31 -33.82
N CYS A 146 22.83 1.56 -33.64
CA CYS A 146 22.85 0.28 -32.93
C CYS A 146 23.62 0.41 -31.64
N PHE A 147 23.01 0.07 -30.51
CA PHE A 147 23.64 0.13 -29.19
C PHE A 147 23.97 -1.27 -28.71
N TYR A 148 25.25 -1.61 -28.61
CA TYR A 148 25.72 -2.89 -28.09
C TYR A 148 26.06 -2.77 -26.63
N PHE A 149 25.30 -3.43 -25.77
CA PHE A 149 25.50 -3.45 -24.32
C PHE A 149 26.23 -4.71 -23.90
N ASP A 150 27.22 -4.53 -23.01
CA ASP A 150 27.93 -5.62 -22.35
C ASP A 150 28.14 -5.27 -20.86
N MET A 151 28.51 -6.26 -20.07
CA MET A 151 28.79 -6.07 -18.64
C MET A 151 30.12 -6.73 -18.27
N GLU A 152 31.03 -5.95 -17.72
CA GLU A 152 32.30 -6.40 -17.16
C GLU A 152 32.33 -6.12 -15.67
N GLN A 153 32.39 -7.19 -14.86
CA GLN A 153 32.26 -7.10 -13.40
C GLN A 153 30.97 -6.33 -13.00
N ASP A 154 31.14 -5.13 -12.42
CA ASP A 154 30.06 -4.26 -11.94
C ASP A 154 29.90 -2.98 -12.81
N THR A 155 30.44 -3.02 -14.03
CA THR A 155 30.42 -1.89 -14.97
C THR A 155 29.62 -2.27 -16.20
N LEU A 156 28.58 -1.50 -16.50
CA LEU A 156 27.81 -1.63 -17.73
C LEU A 156 28.51 -0.83 -18.85
N LEU A 157 28.73 -1.49 -19.97
CA LEU A 157 29.40 -0.94 -21.14
C LEU A 157 28.37 -0.74 -22.25
N VAL A 158 28.52 0.32 -23.04
CA VAL A 158 27.79 0.49 -24.29
C VAL A 158 28.71 0.95 -25.41
N LYS A 159 28.57 0.29 -26.54
CA LYS A 159 29.28 0.64 -27.77
C LYS A 159 28.28 1.03 -28.84
N PRO A 160 28.13 2.32 -29.17
CA PRO A 160 27.33 2.77 -30.30
C PRO A 160 27.98 2.38 -31.63
N VAL A 161 27.19 1.87 -32.55
CA VAL A 161 27.61 1.56 -33.92
C VAL A 161 26.59 2.16 -34.88
N PHE A 162 27.06 2.83 -35.92
CA PHE A 162 26.22 3.45 -36.93
C PHE A 162 26.16 2.56 -38.15
N ARG A 163 24.97 2.06 -38.46
CA ARG A 163 24.76 1.17 -39.60
C ARG A 163 24.16 1.95 -40.77
N TYR A 164 24.85 1.89 -41.87
CA TYR A 164 24.46 2.40 -43.17
C TYR A 164 24.31 1.19 -44.10
N ASP A 165 23.21 1.00 -44.74
CA ASP A 165 22.85 -0.18 -45.55
C ASP A 165 23.85 -1.34 -45.58
N THR A 166 25.02 -1.12 -46.17
CA THR A 166 26.08 -2.13 -46.36
C THR A 166 27.25 -2.04 -45.37
N HIS A 167 27.37 -0.95 -44.62
CA HIS A 167 28.53 -0.66 -43.75
C HIS A 167 28.09 -0.38 -42.31
N SER A 168 28.90 -0.87 -41.37
CA SER A 168 28.76 -0.56 -39.94
C SER A 168 30.02 0.16 -39.45
N ILE A 169 29.82 1.35 -38.91
CA ILE A 169 30.93 2.24 -38.48
C ILE A 169 30.84 2.39 -36.96
N ALA A 170 31.88 2.05 -36.25
CA ALA A 170 31.97 2.28 -34.82
C ALA A 170 32.05 3.78 -34.50
N PHE A 171 31.58 4.19 -33.33
CA PHE A 171 31.53 5.61 -32.95
C PHE A 171 32.91 6.29 -32.88
N ASP A 172 33.95 5.55 -32.69
CA ASP A 172 35.36 5.98 -32.61
C ASP A 172 36.10 5.89 -33.97
N ASP A 173 35.43 5.35 -34.99
CA ASP A 173 35.99 5.24 -36.33
C ASP A 173 35.69 6.51 -37.13
N SER A 174 36.76 7.20 -37.52
CA SER A 174 36.72 8.40 -38.37
C SER A 174 36.82 8.10 -39.86
N SER A 175 36.86 6.83 -40.25
CA SER A 175 36.92 6.45 -41.68
C SER A 175 35.67 6.90 -42.44
N GLU A 176 35.85 7.25 -43.68
CA GLU A 176 34.77 7.50 -44.65
C GLU A 176 34.82 6.40 -45.71
N PRO A 177 34.04 5.32 -45.53
CA PRO A 177 34.05 4.23 -46.50
C PRO A 177 33.58 4.71 -47.87
N ASP A 178 34.20 4.20 -48.93
CA ASP A 178 33.78 4.52 -50.30
C ASP A 178 32.30 4.20 -50.54
N GLY A 179 31.58 5.20 -51.05
CA GLY A 179 30.15 5.09 -51.36
C GLY A 179 29.20 5.33 -50.20
N VAL A 180 29.68 5.66 -48.97
CA VAL A 180 28.81 5.98 -47.81
C VAL A 180 28.93 7.46 -47.46
N ARG A 181 27.80 8.13 -47.46
CA ARG A 181 27.69 9.55 -47.02
C ARG A 181 27.23 9.60 -45.57
N ARG A 182 28.15 9.74 -44.66
CA ARG A 182 27.88 9.70 -43.22
C ARG A 182 26.95 10.81 -42.77
N ASN A 183 25.93 10.44 -41.95
CA ASN A 183 25.01 11.38 -41.30
C ASN A 183 25.63 11.86 -39.97
N LYS A 184 26.64 12.72 -40.02
CA LYS A 184 27.39 13.23 -38.85
C LYS A 184 26.48 13.92 -37.83
N LYS A 185 25.32 14.46 -38.23
CA LYS A 185 24.33 15.06 -37.34
C LYS A 185 23.66 14.01 -36.47
N GLU A 186 23.17 12.91 -37.06
CA GLU A 186 22.51 11.83 -36.32
C GLU A 186 23.51 11.07 -35.43
N GLU A 187 24.72 10.80 -35.93
CA GLU A 187 25.79 10.21 -35.15
C GLU A 187 26.13 11.04 -33.91
N ARG A 188 26.27 12.36 -34.08
CA ARG A 188 26.57 13.29 -32.98
C ARG A 188 25.40 13.38 -31.99
N ALA A 189 24.17 13.40 -32.46
CA ALA A 189 22.99 13.40 -31.62
C ALA A 189 22.89 12.11 -30.79
N ALA A 190 23.21 10.96 -31.37
CA ALA A 190 23.25 9.67 -30.68
C ALA A 190 24.35 9.64 -29.60
N LEU A 191 25.55 10.14 -29.91
CA LEU A 191 26.62 10.21 -28.92
C LEU A 191 26.33 11.17 -27.76
N LEU A 192 25.73 12.31 -28.04
CA LEU A 192 25.25 13.23 -27.00
C LEU A 192 24.16 12.59 -26.12
N PHE A 193 23.28 11.78 -26.71
CA PHE A 193 22.29 11.02 -25.97
C PHE A 193 22.95 9.98 -25.04
N VAL A 194 23.91 9.19 -25.52
CA VAL A 194 24.63 8.20 -24.71
C VAL A 194 25.37 8.87 -23.54
N ARG A 195 26.00 10.02 -23.76
CA ARG A 195 26.74 10.78 -22.73
C ARG A 195 25.84 11.28 -21.57
N ARG A 196 24.54 11.28 -21.71
CA ARG A 196 23.63 11.61 -20.60
C ARG A 196 23.58 10.51 -19.53
N TYR A 197 23.90 9.29 -19.91
CA TYR A 197 23.80 8.10 -19.06
C TYR A 197 25.15 7.47 -18.76
N PHE A 198 26.12 7.60 -19.67
CA PHE A 198 27.42 6.93 -19.63
C PHE A 198 28.56 7.94 -19.71
N GLN A 199 29.68 7.60 -19.06
CA GLN A 199 30.91 8.34 -19.19
C GLN A 199 31.77 7.69 -20.27
N GLN A 200 32.41 8.50 -21.12
CA GLN A 200 33.30 7.99 -22.15
C GLN A 200 34.67 7.67 -21.53
N GLN A 201 35.13 6.45 -21.67
CA GLN A 201 36.47 5.99 -21.28
C GLN A 201 37.12 5.31 -22.49
N GLY A 202 38.04 6.02 -23.14
CA GLY A 202 38.70 5.54 -24.36
C GLY A 202 37.69 5.23 -25.47
N GLN A 203 37.72 3.97 -25.93
CA GLN A 203 36.83 3.47 -27.01
C GLN A 203 35.51 2.89 -26.52
N GLN A 204 35.07 3.18 -25.31
CA GLN A 204 33.83 2.67 -24.73
C GLN A 204 33.13 3.73 -23.91
N PHE A 205 31.84 3.56 -23.74
CA PHE A 205 31.03 4.30 -22.78
C PHE A 205 30.72 3.39 -21.61
N VAL A 206 30.99 3.86 -20.40
CA VAL A 206 30.90 3.07 -19.17
C VAL A 206 29.93 3.69 -18.16
N LEU A 207 29.20 2.84 -17.47
CA LEU A 207 28.39 3.21 -16.30
C LEU A 207 28.86 2.33 -15.13
N GLN A 208 29.54 2.96 -14.18
CA GLN A 208 30.13 2.28 -13.04
C GLN A 208 29.15 2.13 -11.89
N GLY A 209 29.21 0.99 -11.23
CA GLY A 209 28.41 0.67 -10.06
C GLY A 209 27.20 -0.21 -10.37
N GLU A 210 27.04 -1.21 -9.52
CA GLU A 210 26.01 -2.25 -9.68
C GLU A 210 24.59 -1.67 -9.64
N ASP A 211 24.32 -0.78 -8.67
CA ASP A 211 23.01 -0.12 -8.55
C ASP A 211 22.68 0.76 -9.76
N ALA A 212 23.69 1.49 -10.28
CA ALA A 212 23.50 2.32 -11.46
C ALA A 212 23.21 1.48 -12.71
N ALA A 213 23.91 0.36 -12.87
CA ALA A 213 23.67 -0.59 -13.95
C ALA A 213 22.27 -1.20 -13.86
N TYR A 214 21.83 -1.60 -12.66
CA TYR A 214 20.50 -2.12 -12.42
C TYR A 214 19.42 -1.07 -12.75
N ASP A 215 19.52 0.14 -12.20
CA ASP A 215 18.56 1.22 -12.45
C ASP A 215 18.48 1.61 -13.93
N PHE A 216 19.62 1.55 -14.64
CA PHE A 216 19.64 1.77 -16.08
C PHE A 216 18.90 0.67 -16.85
N LEU A 217 19.18 -0.60 -16.57
CA LEU A 217 18.59 -1.75 -17.26
C LEU A 217 17.06 -1.87 -17.02
N THR A 218 16.59 -1.41 -15.87
CA THR A 218 15.16 -1.46 -15.52
C THR A 218 14.37 -0.23 -15.96
N GLY A 219 14.96 0.96 -15.92
CA GLY A 219 14.26 2.23 -16.14
C GLY A 219 14.60 2.96 -17.43
N SER A 220 15.87 2.91 -17.87
CA SER A 220 16.35 3.78 -18.95
C SER A 220 16.54 3.09 -20.29
N ILE A 221 16.57 1.76 -20.33
CA ILE A 221 16.84 1.00 -21.56
C ILE A 221 15.81 1.25 -22.67
N ASP A 222 14.54 1.52 -22.32
CA ASP A 222 13.50 1.80 -23.28
C ASP A 222 13.69 3.15 -24.02
N ALA A 223 14.41 4.09 -23.42
CA ALA A 223 14.81 5.31 -24.09
C ALA A 223 15.79 5.02 -25.23
N PHE A 224 16.69 4.05 -25.05
CA PHE A 224 17.61 3.59 -26.10
C PHE A 224 16.88 2.82 -27.20
N ARG A 225 15.91 1.97 -26.85
CA ARG A 225 15.06 1.24 -27.84
C ARG A 225 14.25 2.18 -28.72
N ARG A 226 13.82 3.33 -28.20
CA ARG A 226 13.13 4.36 -28.99
C ARG A 226 14.04 5.12 -29.93
N ARG A 227 15.35 5.14 -29.62
CA ARG A 227 16.34 5.89 -30.38
C ARG A 227 17.05 5.06 -31.45
N GLY A 228 17.09 3.73 -31.27
CA GLY A 228 17.76 2.82 -32.19
C GLY A 228 17.59 1.37 -31.78
N GLU A 229 18.35 0.50 -32.42
CA GLU A 229 18.37 -0.93 -32.13
C GLU A 229 19.25 -1.21 -30.92
N VAL A 230 18.80 -2.10 -30.03
CA VAL A 230 19.51 -2.45 -28.79
C VAL A 230 19.87 -3.92 -28.82
N TYR A 231 21.15 -4.18 -28.65
CA TYR A 231 21.74 -5.51 -28.61
C TYR A 231 22.43 -5.76 -27.28
N PHE A 232 22.25 -6.96 -26.74
CA PHE A 232 22.90 -7.38 -25.50
C PHE A 232 23.88 -8.51 -25.79
N SER A 233 25.05 -8.47 -25.15
CA SER A 233 25.99 -9.58 -25.19
C SER A 233 25.40 -10.83 -24.52
N ASP A 234 25.91 -12.02 -24.88
CA ASP A 234 25.52 -13.26 -24.21
C ASP A 234 25.75 -13.24 -22.71
N ARG A 235 26.79 -12.52 -22.27
CA ARG A 235 27.09 -12.32 -20.83
C ARG A 235 25.99 -11.54 -20.12
N LEU A 236 25.51 -10.48 -20.74
CA LEU A 236 24.46 -9.64 -20.18
C LEU A 236 23.07 -10.32 -20.31
N ASN A 237 22.83 -11.05 -21.39
CA ASN A 237 21.61 -11.84 -21.55
C ASN A 237 21.47 -12.94 -20.49
N ARG A 238 22.57 -13.59 -20.09
CA ARG A 238 22.57 -14.59 -19.01
C ARG A 238 22.36 -13.96 -17.63
N LYS A 239 22.70 -12.68 -17.46
CA LYS A 239 22.49 -11.92 -16.21
C LYS A 239 21.14 -11.21 -16.13
N ARG A 240 20.23 -11.52 -17.05
CA ARG A 240 18.92 -10.88 -17.13
C ARG A 240 18.16 -11.00 -15.81
N LEU A 241 17.40 -9.96 -15.49
CA LEU A 241 16.42 -9.90 -14.42
C LEU A 241 15.46 -11.10 -14.52
N GLN A 242 15.40 -11.88 -13.46
CA GLN A 242 14.42 -12.95 -13.29
C GLN A 242 13.51 -12.55 -12.12
N PRO A 243 12.20 -12.85 -12.21
CA PRO A 243 11.33 -12.67 -11.05
C PRO A 243 11.80 -13.61 -9.93
N ALA A 244 11.77 -13.12 -8.70
CA ALA A 244 12.03 -13.95 -7.54
C ALA A 244 10.94 -15.04 -7.43
N PRO A 245 11.27 -16.23 -6.87
CA PRO A 245 10.27 -17.27 -6.65
C PRO A 245 9.22 -16.79 -5.65
N THR A 246 7.94 -16.85 -6.03
CA THR A 246 6.81 -16.28 -5.28
C THR A 246 5.71 -17.31 -5.00
N SER A 247 6.01 -18.60 -5.06
CA SER A 247 5.02 -19.65 -4.77
C SER A 247 5.03 -20.02 -3.27
N VAL A 248 3.84 -20.10 -2.69
CA VAL A 248 3.63 -20.42 -1.26
C VAL A 248 2.63 -21.55 -1.12
N GLY A 249 3.01 -22.60 -0.41
CA GLY A 249 2.12 -23.70 -0.04
C GLY A 249 1.70 -23.60 1.41
N LEU A 250 0.42 -23.80 1.69
CA LEU A 250 -0.16 -23.84 3.02
C LEU A 250 -0.91 -25.15 3.22
N SER A 251 -0.56 -25.91 4.24
CA SER A 251 -1.25 -27.15 4.64
C SER A 251 -1.45 -27.20 6.15
N VAL A 252 -2.59 -27.72 6.59
CA VAL A 252 -2.94 -27.82 8.00
C VAL A 252 -3.14 -29.29 8.37
N SER A 253 -2.44 -29.78 9.41
CA SER A 253 -2.65 -31.09 9.99
C SER A 253 -2.37 -31.06 11.50
N ASP A 254 -3.15 -31.79 12.27
CA ASP A 254 -2.95 -32.00 13.73
C ASP A 254 -2.76 -30.70 14.53
N GLY A 255 -3.51 -29.65 14.19
CA GLY A 255 -3.41 -28.35 14.86
C GLY A 255 -2.17 -27.51 14.47
N LEU A 256 -1.41 -27.96 13.49
CA LEU A 256 -0.23 -27.29 12.98
C LEU A 256 -0.43 -26.85 11.51
N LEU A 257 0.11 -25.70 11.20
CA LEU A 257 0.21 -25.17 9.84
C LEU A 257 1.63 -25.41 9.33
N THR A 258 1.74 -26.09 8.21
CA THR A 258 2.99 -26.19 7.45
C THR A 258 2.97 -25.15 6.34
N LEU A 259 3.91 -24.23 6.41
CA LEU A 259 4.22 -23.26 5.37
C LEU A 259 5.35 -23.81 4.51
N THR A 260 5.16 -23.87 3.20
CA THR A 260 6.21 -24.19 2.21
C THR A 260 6.42 -23.00 1.30
N LEU A 261 7.68 -22.62 1.11
CA LEU A 261 8.10 -21.55 0.21
C LEU A 261 8.76 -22.18 -1.00
N ASP A 262 8.48 -21.65 -2.18
CA ASP A 262 9.20 -22.07 -3.37
C ASP A 262 10.67 -21.71 -3.23
N THR A 263 11.51 -22.71 -3.40
CA THR A 263 12.96 -22.55 -3.34
C THR A 263 13.57 -22.13 -4.69
N GLY A 264 12.79 -22.19 -5.77
CA GLY A 264 13.29 -21.94 -7.13
C GLY A 264 14.48 -22.81 -7.51
N GLY A 265 14.75 -23.88 -6.73
CA GLY A 265 15.93 -24.74 -6.91
C GLY A 265 17.23 -24.14 -6.37
N TYR A 266 17.19 -23.03 -5.66
CA TYR A 266 18.39 -22.39 -5.08
C TYR A 266 18.89 -23.14 -3.84
N PRO A 267 20.22 -23.14 -3.58
CA PRO A 267 20.79 -23.70 -2.36
C PRO A 267 20.26 -22.99 -1.09
N PRO A 268 20.22 -23.66 0.08
CA PRO A 268 19.71 -23.08 1.33
C PRO A 268 20.41 -21.77 1.76
N GLU A 269 21.71 -21.66 1.49
CA GLU A 269 22.50 -20.48 1.81
C GLU A 269 22.04 -19.26 0.98
N GLU A 270 21.82 -19.47 -0.30
CA GLU A 270 21.37 -18.47 -1.26
C GLU A 270 19.96 -17.99 -0.93
N LEU A 271 19.05 -18.90 -0.57
CA LEU A 271 17.68 -18.55 -0.14
C LEU A 271 17.70 -17.68 1.12
N SER A 272 18.58 -17.97 2.07
CA SER A 272 18.73 -17.15 3.26
C SER A 272 19.13 -15.72 2.94
N GLU A 273 20.08 -15.53 2.02
CA GLU A 273 20.53 -14.19 1.59
C GLU A 273 19.47 -13.49 0.72
N LEU A 274 18.76 -14.22 -0.13
CA LEU A 274 17.64 -13.71 -0.91
C LEU A 274 16.55 -13.12 0.01
N TYR A 275 16.09 -13.92 0.98
CA TYR A 275 15.09 -13.43 1.94
C TYR A 275 15.60 -12.28 2.82
N ARG A 276 16.88 -12.28 3.17
CA ARG A 276 17.50 -11.16 3.86
C ARG A 276 17.47 -9.89 3.01
N SER A 277 17.73 -10.00 1.71
CA SER A 277 17.64 -8.89 0.75
C SER A 277 16.20 -8.36 0.63
N MET A 278 15.20 -9.26 0.60
CA MET A 278 13.77 -8.89 0.64
C MET A 278 13.40 -8.15 1.94
N LEU A 279 13.84 -8.65 3.09
CA LEU A 279 13.58 -8.02 4.40
C LEU A 279 14.22 -6.63 4.52
N LEU A 280 15.38 -6.42 3.89
CA LEU A 280 16.06 -5.13 3.81
C LEU A 280 15.47 -4.22 2.73
N ARG A 281 14.41 -4.65 2.02
CA ARG A 281 13.76 -3.93 0.93
C ARG A 281 14.74 -3.48 -0.15
N ARG A 282 15.70 -4.36 -0.51
CA ARG A 282 16.60 -4.11 -1.63
C ARG A 282 15.82 -4.18 -2.94
N LYS A 283 16.25 -3.43 -3.95
CA LYS A 283 15.61 -3.44 -5.28
C LYS A 283 15.82 -4.77 -6.00
N TYR A 284 16.93 -5.43 -5.75
CA TYR A 284 17.33 -6.70 -6.37
C TYR A 284 18.20 -7.54 -5.43
N HIS A 285 18.35 -8.81 -5.76
CA HIS A 285 19.33 -9.73 -5.17
C HIS A 285 20.21 -10.29 -6.27
N ARG A 286 21.54 -10.26 -6.09
CA ARG A 286 22.50 -10.81 -7.04
C ARG A 286 22.88 -12.22 -6.61
N LEU A 287 22.67 -13.18 -7.52
CA LEU A 287 23.07 -14.56 -7.35
C LEU A 287 24.59 -14.74 -7.54
N PRO A 288 25.23 -15.81 -7.02
CA PRO A 288 26.67 -16.08 -7.20
C PRO A 288 27.08 -16.24 -8.66
N ASP A 289 26.16 -16.69 -9.54
CA ASP A 289 26.38 -16.79 -10.97
C ASP A 289 26.27 -15.44 -11.71
N GLY A 290 25.97 -14.37 -10.97
CA GLY A 290 25.86 -13.00 -11.44
C GLY A 290 24.49 -12.63 -12.01
N ARG A 291 23.47 -13.50 -11.96
CA ARG A 291 22.09 -13.15 -12.31
C ARG A 291 21.49 -12.23 -11.27
N TYR A 292 20.57 -11.38 -11.70
CA TYR A 292 19.81 -10.50 -10.82
C TYR A 292 18.38 -11.03 -10.66
N LEU A 293 17.94 -11.16 -9.42
CA LEU A 293 16.55 -11.41 -9.07
C LEU A 293 15.88 -10.07 -8.72
N GLU A 294 14.82 -9.73 -9.41
CA GLU A 294 14.05 -8.53 -9.12
C GLU A 294 13.25 -8.71 -7.84
N LEU A 295 13.43 -7.79 -6.88
CA LEU A 295 12.72 -7.75 -5.61
C LEU A 295 11.70 -6.59 -5.54
N ASN A 296 11.65 -5.75 -6.58
CA ASN A 296 10.70 -4.66 -6.70
C ASN A 296 9.34 -5.19 -7.16
N GLY A 297 8.50 -5.58 -6.20
CA GLY A 297 7.15 -6.01 -6.52
C GLY A 297 6.33 -6.26 -5.27
N SER A 298 5.02 -6.06 -5.37
CA SER A 298 4.07 -6.29 -4.28
C SER A 298 4.16 -7.71 -3.70
N SER A 299 4.57 -8.68 -4.51
CA SER A 299 4.77 -10.07 -4.12
C SER A 299 5.95 -10.25 -3.15
N CYS A 300 7.10 -9.66 -3.45
CA CYS A 300 8.29 -9.74 -2.59
C CYS A 300 8.07 -8.98 -1.28
N GLU A 301 7.40 -7.83 -1.32
CA GLU A 301 7.04 -7.08 -0.12
C GLU A 301 6.12 -7.87 0.81
N LYS A 302 5.10 -8.54 0.26
CA LYS A 302 4.18 -9.39 1.04
C LYS A 302 4.86 -10.64 1.59
N LEU A 303 5.77 -11.25 0.84
CA LEU A 303 6.57 -12.37 1.34
C LEU A 303 7.50 -11.93 2.48
N ALA A 304 8.12 -10.77 2.36
CA ALA A 304 8.93 -10.17 3.41
C ALA A 304 8.08 -9.84 4.66
N GLU A 305 6.91 -9.24 4.48
CA GLU A 305 5.94 -8.98 5.55
C GLU A 305 5.54 -10.29 6.24
N MET A 306 5.19 -11.32 5.47
CA MET A 306 4.84 -12.63 5.96
C MET A 306 5.99 -13.24 6.79
N ALA A 307 7.20 -13.27 6.26
CA ALA A 307 8.38 -13.83 6.94
C ALA A 307 8.67 -13.09 8.25
N GLN A 308 8.59 -11.75 8.25
CA GLN A 308 8.79 -10.92 9.43
C GLN A 308 7.68 -11.11 10.47
N MET A 309 6.45 -11.25 10.01
CA MET A 309 5.27 -11.48 10.85
C MET A 309 5.33 -12.80 11.58
N LEU A 310 5.69 -13.85 10.85
CA LEU A 310 5.79 -15.20 11.37
C LEU A 310 7.08 -15.41 12.18
N GLN A 311 7.96 -14.41 12.20
CA GLN A 311 9.28 -14.49 12.84
C GLN A 311 10.09 -15.70 12.34
N LEU A 312 10.00 -15.97 11.03
CA LEU A 312 10.72 -17.07 10.41
C LEU A 312 12.22 -16.89 10.60
N THR A 313 12.86 -17.93 11.08
CA THR A 313 14.31 -17.96 11.25
C THR A 313 15.02 -18.13 9.90
N GLY A 314 16.27 -17.69 9.81
CA GLY A 314 17.07 -17.91 8.60
C GLY A 314 17.16 -19.38 8.19
N ARG A 315 17.11 -20.32 9.16
CA ARG A 315 17.12 -21.77 8.88
C ARG A 315 15.81 -22.26 8.27
N GLU A 316 14.65 -21.73 8.71
CA GLU A 316 13.34 -22.07 8.14
C GLU A 316 13.20 -21.51 6.74
N LEU A 317 13.65 -20.27 6.53
CA LEU A 317 13.70 -19.64 5.21
C LEU A 317 14.61 -20.42 4.25
N ALA A 318 15.80 -20.80 4.70
CA ALA A 318 16.74 -21.58 3.92
C ALA A 318 16.20 -22.98 3.54
N ARG A 319 15.39 -23.60 4.42
CA ARG A 319 14.74 -24.89 4.15
C ARG A 319 13.49 -24.75 3.26
N GLY A 320 12.99 -23.54 3.06
CA GLY A 320 11.72 -23.30 2.38
C GLY A 320 10.52 -23.91 3.10
N LYS A 321 10.64 -24.24 4.42
CA LYS A 321 9.58 -24.88 5.19
C LYS A 321 9.59 -24.41 6.64
N ALA A 322 8.41 -24.03 7.14
CA ALA A 322 8.19 -23.69 8.54
C ALA A 322 6.93 -24.38 9.07
N THR A 323 6.95 -24.74 10.36
CA THR A 323 5.79 -25.30 11.04
C THR A 323 5.33 -24.33 12.11
N LEU A 324 4.07 -23.94 12.06
CA LEU A 324 3.45 -22.89 12.85
C LEU A 324 2.15 -23.42 13.49
N PRO A 325 1.63 -22.80 14.55
CA PRO A 325 0.28 -23.09 15.03
C PRO A 325 -0.79 -22.82 13.96
N ALA A 326 -1.79 -23.68 13.87
CA ALA A 326 -2.84 -23.63 12.83
C ALA A 326 -3.64 -22.32 12.82
N TYR A 327 -3.76 -21.63 13.97
CA TYR A 327 -4.46 -20.35 14.04
C TYR A 327 -3.83 -19.24 13.17
N ARG A 328 -2.57 -19.39 12.75
CA ARG A 328 -1.91 -18.49 11.80
C ARG A 328 -2.45 -18.61 10.38
N ALA A 329 -3.08 -19.73 10.05
CA ALA A 329 -3.52 -20.05 8.70
C ALA A 329 -4.55 -19.06 8.13
N LEU A 330 -5.53 -18.65 8.95
CA LEU A 330 -6.59 -17.69 8.53
C LEU A 330 -6.00 -16.34 8.17
N TYR A 331 -5.07 -15.84 8.99
CA TYR A 331 -4.37 -14.60 8.71
C TYR A 331 -3.54 -14.67 7.43
N LEU A 332 -2.78 -15.78 7.26
CA LEU A 332 -1.95 -15.97 6.08
C LEU A 332 -2.78 -16.11 4.81
N ASP A 333 -3.91 -16.79 4.88
CA ASP A 333 -4.82 -16.87 3.76
C ASP A 333 -5.32 -15.48 3.34
N GLU A 334 -5.70 -14.64 4.28
CA GLU A 334 -6.16 -13.29 4.00
C GLU A 334 -5.04 -12.39 3.48
N LEU A 335 -3.84 -12.46 4.05
CA LEU A 335 -2.68 -11.70 3.62
C LEU A 335 -2.28 -12.02 2.18
N LEU A 336 -2.30 -13.31 1.84
CA LEU A 336 -1.90 -13.81 0.52
C LEU A 336 -3.04 -13.79 -0.51
N SER A 337 -4.29 -13.67 -0.09
CA SER A 337 -5.45 -13.56 -0.98
C SER A 337 -5.46 -12.21 -1.69
N GLY A 338 -5.66 -12.22 -3.03
CA GLY A 338 -5.65 -11.00 -3.83
C GLY A 338 -4.25 -10.40 -4.06
N SER A 339 -3.19 -11.19 -3.86
CA SER A 339 -1.82 -10.77 -4.17
C SER A 339 -1.50 -11.10 -5.61
N ASP A 340 -1.41 -10.08 -6.46
CA ASP A 340 -0.94 -10.27 -7.83
C ASP A 340 0.51 -10.81 -7.81
N GLY A 341 0.75 -11.92 -8.50
CA GLY A 341 2.06 -12.51 -8.67
C GLY A 341 2.50 -13.53 -7.60
N ILE A 342 1.72 -13.79 -6.53
CA ILE A 342 1.99 -14.89 -5.60
C ILE A 342 1.07 -16.09 -5.93
N GLN A 343 1.67 -17.23 -6.24
CA GLN A 343 0.92 -18.47 -6.40
C GLN A 343 0.74 -19.15 -5.03
N VAL A 344 -0.50 -19.20 -4.54
CA VAL A 344 -0.81 -19.79 -3.23
C VAL A 344 -1.53 -21.13 -3.42
N SER A 345 -0.88 -22.22 -3.02
CA SER A 345 -1.50 -23.54 -2.95
C SER A 345 -2.03 -23.81 -1.54
N ARG A 346 -3.23 -24.36 -1.45
CA ARG A 346 -3.92 -24.67 -0.19
C ARG A 346 -4.36 -26.13 -0.20
N ASP A 347 -4.13 -26.84 0.87
CA ASP A 347 -4.65 -28.20 1.01
C ASP A 347 -6.17 -28.24 1.25
N SER A 348 -6.75 -29.43 1.29
CA SER A 348 -8.19 -29.63 1.48
C SER A 348 -8.65 -29.24 2.89
N GLN A 349 -7.84 -29.47 3.92
CA GLN A 349 -8.18 -29.16 5.29
C GLN A 349 -8.20 -27.65 5.53
N LEU A 350 -7.21 -26.92 5.03
CA LEU A 350 -7.19 -25.45 5.08
C LEU A 350 -8.37 -24.84 4.33
N ARG A 351 -8.68 -25.35 3.13
CA ARG A 351 -9.85 -24.87 2.35
C ARG A 351 -11.16 -25.08 3.11
N SER A 352 -11.32 -26.23 3.77
CA SER A 352 -12.48 -26.51 4.61
C SER A 352 -12.54 -25.58 5.82
N MET A 353 -11.40 -25.34 6.49
CA MET A 353 -11.31 -24.40 7.60
C MET A 353 -11.73 -22.99 7.20
N ILE A 354 -11.16 -22.45 6.10
CA ILE A 354 -11.51 -21.10 5.59
C ILE A 354 -12.99 -21.02 5.26
N ARG A 355 -13.56 -22.03 4.61
CA ARG A 355 -14.98 -22.09 4.29
C ARG A 355 -15.83 -22.06 5.55
N ASN A 356 -15.52 -22.88 6.55
CA ASN A 356 -16.28 -22.95 7.80
C ASN A 356 -16.29 -21.61 8.57
N PHE A 357 -15.19 -20.84 8.49
CA PHE A 357 -15.17 -19.49 9.07
C PHE A 357 -15.94 -18.44 8.23
N LYS A 358 -16.07 -18.63 6.91
CA LYS A 358 -16.80 -17.72 6.02
C LYS A 358 -18.31 -17.99 6.00
N THR A 359 -18.74 -19.25 6.15
CA THR A 359 -20.14 -19.68 6.06
C THR A 359 -20.67 -20.24 7.39
N LEU A 360 -20.50 -19.48 8.47
CA LEU A 360 -20.93 -19.88 9.81
C LEU A 360 -22.42 -20.22 9.91
N SER A 361 -23.29 -19.52 9.15
CA SER A 361 -24.73 -19.77 9.11
C SER A 361 -25.12 -21.09 8.45
N GLU A 362 -24.21 -21.70 7.69
CA GLU A 362 -24.40 -22.97 6.98
C GLU A 362 -23.66 -24.12 7.67
N SER A 363 -23.19 -23.90 8.92
CA SER A 363 -22.43 -24.92 9.63
C SER A 363 -23.32 -26.10 10.07
N ASP A 364 -22.79 -27.32 9.98
CA ASP A 364 -23.48 -28.56 10.33
C ASP A 364 -23.62 -28.79 11.86
N TYR A 365 -23.26 -27.80 12.70
CA TYR A 365 -23.37 -27.93 14.15
C TYR A 365 -24.82 -27.81 14.61
N ALA A 366 -25.41 -28.95 14.97
CA ALA A 366 -26.75 -28.99 15.53
C ALA A 366 -26.83 -28.21 16.86
N LEU A 367 -27.96 -27.57 17.09
CA LEU A 367 -28.23 -26.92 18.37
C LEU A 367 -28.32 -27.97 19.50
N PRO A 368 -27.93 -27.63 20.74
CA PRO A 368 -27.98 -28.57 21.85
C PRO A 368 -29.40 -29.03 22.15
N SER A 369 -29.60 -30.34 22.17
CA SER A 369 -30.85 -30.94 22.69
C SER A 369 -30.90 -30.76 24.20
N GLY A 370 -32.00 -30.26 24.73
CA GLY A 370 -32.17 -30.05 26.18
C GLY A 370 -31.84 -28.65 26.69
N LEU A 371 -31.58 -27.69 25.80
CA LEU A 371 -31.51 -26.27 26.17
C LEU A 371 -32.93 -25.71 26.41
N ASN A 372 -33.21 -25.24 27.63
CA ASN A 372 -34.49 -24.64 27.98
C ASN A 372 -34.61 -23.18 27.49
N ALA A 373 -34.21 -22.93 26.25
CA ALA A 373 -34.31 -21.62 25.61
C ALA A 373 -34.29 -21.75 24.09
N GLN A 374 -35.01 -20.85 23.41
CA GLN A 374 -34.90 -20.71 21.97
C GLN A 374 -33.88 -19.62 21.62
N LEU A 375 -32.78 -20.01 20.95
CA LEU A 375 -31.78 -19.06 20.50
C LEU A 375 -32.32 -18.23 19.36
N ARG A 376 -32.11 -16.91 19.39
CA ARG A 376 -32.36 -16.03 18.26
C ARG A 376 -31.35 -16.31 17.15
N SER A 377 -31.66 -15.94 15.91
CA SER A 377 -30.79 -16.21 14.74
C SER A 377 -29.33 -15.79 14.94
N TYR A 378 -29.11 -14.58 15.46
CA TYR A 378 -27.75 -14.11 15.74
C TYR A 378 -27.07 -14.91 16.87
N GLN A 379 -27.82 -15.40 17.87
CA GLN A 379 -27.26 -16.24 18.94
C GLN A 379 -26.89 -17.63 18.42
N GLN A 380 -27.64 -18.17 17.47
CA GLN A 380 -27.30 -19.41 16.77
C GLN A 380 -25.97 -19.26 16.02
N ILE A 381 -25.78 -18.16 15.29
CA ILE A 381 -24.52 -17.85 14.62
C ILE A 381 -23.37 -17.75 15.64
N GLY A 382 -23.60 -17.12 16.79
CA GLY A 382 -22.60 -17.04 17.85
C GLY A 382 -22.22 -18.41 18.44
N TYR A 383 -23.22 -19.27 18.65
CA TYR A 383 -23.00 -20.65 19.06
C TYR A 383 -22.19 -21.44 18.01
N GLN A 384 -22.56 -21.36 16.74
CA GLN A 384 -21.87 -22.02 15.64
C GLN A 384 -20.42 -21.54 15.53
N TRP A 385 -20.18 -20.23 15.72
CA TRP A 385 -18.83 -19.65 15.75
C TRP A 385 -18.00 -20.22 16.91
N LEU A 386 -18.56 -20.35 18.12
CA LEU A 386 -17.89 -20.97 19.25
C LEU A 386 -17.53 -22.44 18.96
N LYS A 387 -18.45 -23.19 18.33
CA LYS A 387 -18.22 -24.58 17.91
C LYS A 387 -17.16 -24.70 16.84
N THR A 388 -17.14 -23.78 15.89
CA THR A 388 -16.11 -23.73 14.85
C THR A 388 -14.72 -23.49 15.46
N LEU A 389 -14.59 -22.53 16.38
CA LEU A 389 -13.35 -22.29 17.11
C LEU A 389 -12.91 -23.53 17.89
N GLU A 390 -13.83 -24.19 18.63
CA GLU A 390 -13.55 -25.41 19.37
C GLU A 390 -13.01 -26.51 18.46
N GLY A 391 -13.65 -26.71 17.30
CA GLY A 391 -13.27 -27.76 16.36
C GLY A 391 -11.84 -27.62 15.83
N TYR A 392 -11.32 -26.41 15.77
CA TYR A 392 -9.95 -26.12 15.35
C TYR A 392 -8.98 -25.88 16.53
N GLY A 393 -9.44 -25.94 17.77
CA GLY A 393 -8.63 -25.68 18.95
C GLY A 393 -8.26 -24.20 19.15
N PHE A 394 -9.09 -23.29 18.65
CA PHE A 394 -8.85 -21.83 18.72
C PHE A 394 -9.64 -21.18 19.85
N GLY A 395 -9.04 -20.17 20.47
CA GLY A 395 -9.73 -19.30 21.41
C GLY A 395 -10.44 -18.14 20.71
N GLY A 396 -11.39 -17.50 21.39
CA GLY A 396 -12.11 -16.36 20.83
C GLY A 396 -12.74 -15.43 21.84
N ILE A 397 -13.06 -14.20 21.39
CA ILE A 397 -13.70 -13.14 22.16
C ILE A 397 -15.14 -12.95 21.65
N LEU A 398 -16.13 -13.29 22.46
CA LEU A 398 -17.52 -12.94 22.20
C LEU A 398 -17.78 -11.56 22.81
N ALA A 399 -17.75 -10.56 21.94
CA ALA A 399 -17.76 -9.12 22.30
C ALA A 399 -19.12 -8.45 21.98
N ASP A 400 -20.19 -9.20 21.93
CA ASP A 400 -21.54 -8.68 21.72
C ASP A 400 -21.90 -7.59 22.73
N GLU A 401 -22.68 -6.61 22.32
CA GLU A 401 -23.19 -5.56 23.20
C GLU A 401 -23.92 -6.16 24.39
N MET A 402 -23.87 -5.49 25.55
CA MET A 402 -24.57 -5.95 26.76
C MET A 402 -26.06 -6.19 26.49
N GLY A 403 -26.61 -7.29 27.00
CA GLY A 403 -28.00 -7.68 26.80
C GLY A 403 -28.32 -8.47 25.52
N LEU A 404 -27.32 -8.80 24.69
CA LEU A 404 -27.47 -9.70 23.54
C LEU A 404 -27.37 -11.20 23.91
N GLY A 405 -27.28 -11.52 25.20
CA GLY A 405 -27.30 -12.91 25.70
C GLY A 405 -26.01 -13.68 25.45
N LYS A 406 -24.84 -13.06 25.73
CA LYS A 406 -23.54 -13.73 25.69
C LYS A 406 -23.50 -14.97 26.59
N THR A 407 -24.04 -14.86 27.81
CA THR A 407 -24.14 -15.97 28.78
C THR A 407 -24.91 -17.14 28.20
N LEU A 408 -26.10 -16.89 27.59
CA LEU A 408 -26.92 -17.93 26.97
C LEU A 408 -26.21 -18.64 25.81
N GLN A 409 -25.50 -17.87 24.94
CA GLN A 409 -24.71 -18.46 23.85
C GLN A 409 -23.59 -19.37 24.39
N MET A 410 -22.92 -18.94 25.47
CA MET A 410 -21.88 -19.75 26.12
C MET A 410 -22.46 -20.96 26.83
N ILE A 411 -23.59 -20.86 27.52
CA ILE A 411 -24.29 -22.00 28.13
C ILE A 411 -24.70 -23.01 27.05
N ALA A 412 -25.25 -22.55 25.92
CA ALA A 412 -25.58 -23.40 24.79
C ALA A 412 -24.33 -24.15 24.26
N PHE A 413 -23.19 -23.47 24.18
CA PHE A 413 -21.91 -24.09 23.81
C PHE A 413 -21.51 -25.15 24.84
N LEU A 414 -21.48 -24.83 26.15
CA LEU A 414 -21.08 -25.75 27.22
C LEU A 414 -21.99 -26.99 27.29
N ALA A 415 -23.26 -26.87 26.95
CA ALA A 415 -24.20 -27.98 26.89
C ALA A 415 -23.89 -29.02 25.80
N THR A 416 -23.07 -28.65 24.81
CA THR A 416 -22.64 -29.60 23.75
C THR A 416 -21.23 -30.12 23.91
N VAL A 417 -20.50 -29.69 24.92
CA VAL A 417 -19.19 -30.24 25.23
C VAL A 417 -19.36 -31.73 25.58
N PRO A 418 -18.67 -32.65 24.91
CA PRO A 418 -18.84 -34.08 25.17
C PRO A 418 -18.54 -34.42 26.65
N GLN A 419 -19.52 -34.91 27.38
CA GLN A 419 -19.35 -35.38 28.76
C GLN A 419 -18.33 -36.54 28.87
N LYS A 420 -17.84 -37.06 27.75
CA LYS A 420 -16.86 -38.15 27.66
C LYS A 420 -15.43 -37.78 28.06
N THR A 421 -15.14 -36.53 28.39
CA THR A 421 -13.91 -36.17 29.06
C THR A 421 -14.09 -36.39 30.56
N ALA A 422 -14.32 -37.65 30.97
CA ALA A 422 -14.59 -38.01 32.34
C ALA A 422 -13.55 -37.37 33.29
N GLY A 423 -14.02 -36.50 34.19
CA GLY A 423 -13.16 -35.84 35.19
C GLY A 423 -12.50 -34.53 34.76
N VAL A 424 -12.79 -33.97 33.57
CA VAL A 424 -12.22 -32.69 33.14
C VAL A 424 -13.36 -31.64 33.04
N PRO A 425 -13.57 -30.79 34.06
CA PRO A 425 -14.67 -29.80 34.08
C PRO A 425 -14.35 -28.60 33.18
N ASN A 426 -15.40 -27.83 32.91
CA ASN A 426 -15.28 -26.47 32.36
C ASN A 426 -15.15 -25.47 33.51
N LEU A 427 -14.38 -24.41 33.35
CA LEU A 427 -14.16 -23.39 34.36
C LEU A 427 -14.67 -22.03 33.87
N ILE A 428 -15.60 -21.42 34.57
CA ILE A 428 -16.08 -20.06 34.35
C ILE A 428 -15.49 -19.18 35.45
N ILE A 429 -14.81 -18.11 35.03
CA ILE A 429 -14.25 -17.08 35.91
C ILE A 429 -14.95 -15.77 35.64
N CYS A 430 -15.65 -15.22 36.60
CA CYS A 430 -16.44 -14.02 36.47
C CYS A 430 -16.19 -13.07 37.69
N PRO A 431 -16.67 -11.82 37.64
CA PRO A 431 -16.77 -10.97 38.83
C PRO A 431 -17.53 -11.66 39.98
N ALA A 432 -17.13 -11.43 41.22
CA ALA A 432 -17.77 -12.06 42.36
C ALA A 432 -19.29 -11.83 42.43
N SER A 433 -19.77 -10.67 42.00
CA SER A 433 -21.20 -10.33 41.93
C SER A 433 -22.00 -11.16 40.93
N LEU A 434 -21.35 -11.79 39.95
CA LEU A 434 -22.00 -12.56 38.88
C LEU A 434 -22.02 -14.07 39.12
N ILE A 435 -21.35 -14.58 40.14
CA ILE A 435 -21.22 -16.00 40.37
C ILE A 435 -22.59 -16.67 40.55
N TYR A 436 -23.44 -16.10 41.38
CA TYR A 436 -24.81 -16.64 41.61
C TYR A 436 -25.66 -16.52 40.36
N ASN A 437 -25.53 -15.43 39.64
CA ASN A 437 -26.24 -15.24 38.38
C ASN A 437 -25.90 -16.34 37.36
N TRP A 438 -24.60 -16.70 37.24
CA TRP A 438 -24.18 -17.83 36.42
C TRP A 438 -24.78 -19.15 36.85
N GLY A 439 -24.85 -19.41 38.17
CA GLY A 439 -25.55 -20.59 38.73
C GLY A 439 -27.03 -20.63 38.35
N ASP A 440 -27.75 -19.52 38.54
CA ASP A 440 -29.16 -19.41 38.23
C ASP A 440 -29.43 -19.59 36.72
N GLU A 441 -28.58 -18.96 35.84
CA GLU A 441 -28.71 -19.12 34.41
C GLU A 441 -28.39 -20.53 33.92
N LEU A 442 -27.36 -21.20 34.49
CA LEU A 442 -27.07 -22.62 34.22
C LEU A 442 -28.25 -23.50 34.56
N GLN A 443 -28.80 -23.36 35.78
CA GLN A 443 -29.97 -24.12 36.24
C GLN A 443 -31.19 -23.88 35.36
N LYS A 444 -31.44 -22.64 34.95
CA LYS A 444 -32.57 -22.24 34.14
C LYS A 444 -32.49 -22.78 32.72
N PHE A 445 -31.36 -22.58 32.05
CA PHE A 445 -31.21 -22.83 30.61
C PHE A 445 -30.64 -24.22 30.27
N ALA A 446 -29.81 -24.79 31.14
CA ALA A 446 -29.20 -26.08 30.89
C ALA A 446 -29.14 -26.95 32.19
N PRO A 447 -30.34 -27.33 32.72
CA PRO A 447 -30.43 -28.08 34.00
C PRO A 447 -29.74 -29.44 33.98
N GLN A 448 -29.42 -29.97 32.81
CA GLN A 448 -28.67 -31.21 32.65
C GLN A 448 -27.19 -31.04 32.98
N LEU A 449 -26.65 -29.82 32.99
CA LEU A 449 -25.27 -29.55 33.39
C LEU A 449 -25.15 -29.48 34.92
N ARG A 450 -24.36 -30.36 35.50
CA ARG A 450 -24.04 -30.28 36.91
C ARG A 450 -23.01 -29.21 37.15
N TYR A 451 -23.35 -28.18 37.89
CA TYR A 451 -22.43 -27.07 38.15
C TYR A 451 -22.09 -26.97 39.63
N GLN A 452 -20.89 -26.46 39.92
CA GLN A 452 -20.34 -26.23 41.25
C GLN A 452 -19.91 -24.78 41.39
N LEU A 453 -20.46 -24.05 42.37
CA LEU A 453 -19.96 -22.73 42.74
C LEU A 453 -18.79 -22.90 43.73
N ILE A 454 -17.59 -22.45 43.33
CA ILE A 454 -16.39 -22.55 44.19
C ILE A 454 -16.26 -21.21 44.94
N LEU A 455 -16.79 -21.19 46.16
CA LEU A 455 -16.91 -20.00 47.01
C LEU A 455 -16.51 -20.37 48.47
N GLY A 456 -16.53 -19.34 49.34
CA GLY A 456 -16.31 -19.49 50.76
C GLY A 456 -14.83 -19.36 51.20
N ASN A 457 -14.51 -19.86 52.37
CA ASN A 457 -13.16 -19.84 52.92
C ASN A 457 -12.23 -20.88 52.24
N ALA A 458 -10.94 -20.82 52.49
CA ALA A 458 -9.95 -21.68 51.82
C ALA A 458 -10.23 -23.19 51.97
N ALA A 459 -10.66 -23.61 53.15
CA ALA A 459 -10.96 -25.02 53.43
C ALA A 459 -12.23 -25.50 52.70
N GLU A 460 -13.25 -24.64 52.62
CA GLU A 460 -14.47 -24.92 51.86
C GLU A 460 -14.17 -25.03 50.36
N ARG A 461 -13.40 -24.07 49.81
CA ARG A 461 -13.00 -24.12 48.40
C ARG A 461 -12.16 -25.36 48.06
N GLU A 462 -11.30 -25.81 48.99
CA GLU A 462 -10.54 -27.04 48.79
C GLU A 462 -11.44 -28.28 48.73
N ARG A 463 -12.44 -28.38 49.64
CA ARG A 463 -13.45 -29.46 49.59
C ARG A 463 -14.24 -29.44 48.29
N LEU A 464 -14.71 -28.26 47.87
CA LEU A 464 -15.47 -28.11 46.63
C LEU A 464 -14.64 -28.54 45.41
N ARG A 465 -13.35 -28.18 45.35
CA ARG A 465 -12.45 -28.63 44.29
C ARG A 465 -12.18 -30.14 44.34
N ALA A 466 -12.07 -30.73 45.52
CA ALA A 466 -11.87 -32.16 45.66
C ALA A 466 -13.07 -32.99 45.16
N ALA A 467 -14.31 -32.49 45.37
CA ALA A 467 -15.54 -33.10 44.83
C ALA A 467 -15.77 -32.75 43.35
N GLY A 468 -14.92 -31.94 42.76
CA GLY A 468 -15.16 -31.27 41.47
C GLY A 468 -15.23 -32.19 40.25
N ALA A 469 -14.66 -33.39 40.29
CA ALA A 469 -14.73 -34.36 39.18
C ALA A 469 -16.15 -34.86 38.86
N GLU A 470 -17.11 -34.64 39.76
CA GLU A 470 -18.53 -34.99 39.58
C GLU A 470 -19.32 -33.90 38.82
N TYR A 471 -18.74 -32.70 38.63
CA TYR A 471 -19.39 -31.55 38.05
C TYR A 471 -18.86 -31.25 36.67
N ASP A 472 -19.76 -30.81 35.77
CA ASP A 472 -19.45 -30.49 34.38
C ASP A 472 -18.94 -29.05 34.23
N VAL A 473 -19.36 -28.16 35.16
CA VAL A 473 -19.01 -26.73 35.15
C VAL A 473 -18.67 -26.22 36.54
N TRP A 474 -17.53 -25.57 36.67
CA TRP A 474 -17.14 -24.83 37.87
C TRP A 474 -17.28 -23.34 37.63
N VAL A 475 -17.83 -22.62 38.61
CA VAL A 475 -17.95 -21.14 38.55
C VAL A 475 -17.23 -20.53 39.74
N THR A 476 -16.36 -19.58 39.52
CA THR A 476 -15.61 -18.90 40.58
C THR A 476 -15.24 -17.45 40.17
N SER A 477 -14.61 -16.71 41.09
CA SER A 477 -14.18 -15.33 40.78
C SER A 477 -12.70 -15.23 40.47
N TYR A 478 -12.33 -14.12 39.79
CA TYR A 478 -10.94 -13.76 39.49
C TYR A 478 -10.06 -13.73 40.75
N GLU A 479 -10.61 -13.18 41.83
CA GLU A 479 -9.90 -13.04 43.09
C GLU A 479 -9.63 -14.40 43.75
N LEU A 480 -10.62 -15.32 43.75
CA LEU A 480 -10.48 -16.64 44.30
C LEU A 480 -9.51 -17.53 43.49
N VAL A 481 -9.55 -17.41 42.16
CA VAL A 481 -8.53 -18.08 41.31
C VAL A 481 -7.14 -17.55 41.61
N ARG A 482 -6.98 -16.24 41.82
CA ARG A 482 -5.71 -15.61 42.18
C ARG A 482 -5.17 -16.16 43.51
N GLN A 483 -6.05 -16.26 44.49
CA GLN A 483 -5.68 -16.80 45.84
C GLN A 483 -5.25 -18.26 45.77
N ASP A 484 -5.97 -19.09 45.02
CA ASP A 484 -5.80 -20.52 44.97
C ASP A 484 -5.04 -21.03 43.73
N ILE A 485 -4.29 -20.16 43.03
CA ILE A 485 -3.71 -20.48 41.72
C ILE A 485 -2.81 -21.71 41.74
N GLU A 486 -2.10 -21.99 42.84
CA GLU A 486 -1.23 -23.15 42.94
C GLU A 486 -2.01 -24.50 42.95
N ALA A 487 -3.26 -24.47 43.39
CA ALA A 487 -4.17 -25.60 43.30
C ALA A 487 -4.76 -25.74 41.89
N TYR A 488 -5.22 -24.61 41.32
CA TYR A 488 -5.80 -24.60 39.98
C TYR A 488 -4.80 -24.97 38.89
N ALA A 489 -3.53 -24.56 38.99
CA ALA A 489 -2.48 -24.86 38.02
C ALA A 489 -2.15 -26.34 37.89
N LYS A 490 -2.51 -27.16 38.88
CA LYS A 490 -2.34 -28.63 38.86
C LYS A 490 -3.50 -29.37 38.19
N LEU A 491 -4.60 -28.64 37.92
CA LEU A 491 -5.81 -29.20 37.33
C LEU A 491 -5.82 -28.94 35.81
N GLN A 492 -6.54 -29.79 35.09
CA GLN A 492 -6.82 -29.60 33.68
C GLN A 492 -8.30 -29.28 33.50
N PHE A 493 -8.57 -28.32 32.64
CA PHE A 493 -9.93 -27.92 32.27
C PHE A 493 -10.16 -28.15 30.79
N TYR A 494 -11.37 -28.56 30.41
CA TYR A 494 -11.70 -28.64 29.00
C TYR A 494 -11.82 -27.23 28.39
N CYS A 495 -12.63 -26.36 28.99
CA CYS A 495 -12.80 -24.98 28.57
C CYS A 495 -12.61 -24.04 29.77
N CYS A 496 -11.92 -22.93 29.55
CA CYS A 496 -11.87 -21.80 30.48
C CYS A 496 -12.54 -20.60 29.87
N VAL A 497 -13.58 -20.09 30.53
CA VAL A 497 -14.34 -18.92 30.10
C VAL A 497 -14.08 -17.78 31.07
N LEU A 498 -13.62 -16.64 30.56
CA LEU A 498 -13.50 -15.40 31.32
C LEU A 498 -14.67 -14.49 30.99
N ASP A 499 -15.53 -14.23 31.97
CA ASP A 499 -16.61 -13.28 31.83
C ASP A 499 -16.23 -11.92 32.38
N GLU A 500 -16.72 -10.84 31.73
CA GLU A 500 -16.35 -9.45 32.03
C GLU A 500 -14.81 -9.29 32.12
N ALA A 501 -14.13 -9.70 31.06
CA ALA A 501 -12.68 -9.83 31.03
C ALA A 501 -11.89 -8.51 31.15
N GLN A 502 -12.58 -7.37 31.37
CA GLN A 502 -11.90 -6.12 31.76
C GLN A 502 -11.05 -6.27 33.02
N HIS A 503 -11.34 -7.25 33.88
CA HIS A 503 -10.55 -7.56 35.08
C HIS A 503 -9.12 -8.02 34.77
N ILE A 504 -8.85 -8.52 33.57
CA ILE A 504 -7.52 -8.97 33.16
C ILE A 504 -6.89 -8.09 32.06
N LYS A 505 -7.47 -6.96 31.70
CA LYS A 505 -6.94 -6.09 30.62
C LYS A 505 -5.51 -5.61 30.88
N ASN A 506 -5.10 -5.44 32.13
CA ASN A 506 -3.74 -5.08 32.49
C ASN A 506 -2.90 -6.35 32.72
N ALA A 507 -1.89 -6.58 31.87
CA ALA A 507 -0.98 -7.73 31.95
C ALA A 507 -0.16 -7.79 33.25
N ALA A 508 0.04 -6.67 33.93
CA ALA A 508 0.82 -6.59 35.16
C ALA A 508 0.06 -7.11 36.39
N THR A 509 -1.28 -7.19 36.34
CA THR A 509 -2.10 -7.61 37.48
C THR A 509 -1.88 -9.07 37.85
N LEU A 510 -1.99 -9.37 39.15
CA LEU A 510 -1.87 -10.74 39.65
C LEU A 510 -2.99 -11.64 39.10
N ALA A 511 -4.20 -11.12 38.93
CA ALA A 511 -5.31 -11.82 38.31
C ALA A 511 -5.01 -12.25 36.87
N SER A 512 -4.47 -11.33 36.05
CA SER A 512 -4.06 -11.65 34.66
C SER A 512 -2.98 -12.74 34.63
N LYS A 513 -1.98 -12.67 35.51
CA LYS A 513 -0.94 -13.67 35.60
C LYS A 513 -1.48 -15.04 36.06
N ALA A 514 -2.43 -15.03 36.98
CA ALA A 514 -3.03 -16.25 37.50
C ALA A 514 -3.82 -17.00 36.43
N VAL A 515 -4.74 -16.33 35.72
CA VAL A 515 -5.57 -17.00 34.70
C VAL A 515 -4.74 -17.59 33.55
N LYS A 516 -3.59 -16.98 33.21
CA LYS A 516 -2.67 -17.49 32.18
C LYS A 516 -1.93 -18.77 32.57
N ARG A 517 -1.85 -19.09 33.87
CA ARG A 517 -1.24 -20.33 34.38
C ARG A 517 -2.18 -21.53 34.32
N LEU A 518 -3.46 -21.32 34.03
CA LEU A 518 -4.45 -22.40 33.94
C LEU A 518 -4.20 -23.26 32.72
N SER A 519 -4.26 -24.59 32.93
CA SER A 519 -4.18 -25.56 31.83
C SER A 519 -5.56 -25.88 31.29
N CYS A 520 -5.83 -25.39 30.05
CA CYS A 520 -7.13 -25.55 29.41
C CYS A 520 -6.94 -25.91 27.94
N ARG A 521 -7.81 -26.78 27.43
CA ARG A 521 -7.82 -27.15 26.01
C ARG A 521 -8.43 -26.02 25.17
N GLN A 522 -9.48 -25.35 25.68
CA GLN A 522 -10.18 -24.24 25.01
C GLN A 522 -10.21 -23.01 25.93
N ARG A 523 -10.18 -21.84 25.35
CA ARG A 523 -10.23 -20.57 26.08
C ARG A 523 -11.14 -19.59 25.38
N PHE A 524 -12.11 -19.04 26.10
CA PHE A 524 -13.02 -18.02 25.58
C PHE A 524 -13.08 -16.82 26.52
N VAL A 525 -13.38 -15.68 25.94
CA VAL A 525 -13.55 -14.41 26.64
C VAL A 525 -14.91 -13.83 26.30
N LEU A 526 -15.66 -13.44 27.31
CA LEU A 526 -16.90 -12.69 27.18
C LEU A 526 -16.67 -11.26 27.69
N THR A 527 -17.00 -10.26 26.87
CA THR A 527 -16.90 -8.86 27.27
C THR A 527 -17.79 -7.98 26.40
N GLY A 528 -18.36 -6.93 26.93
CA GLY A 528 -19.07 -5.92 26.13
C GLY A 528 -18.12 -4.91 25.47
N THR A 529 -16.89 -4.80 25.99
CA THR A 529 -15.89 -3.80 25.62
C THR A 529 -14.50 -4.41 25.49
N PRO A 530 -14.16 -5.01 24.36
CA PRO A 530 -12.87 -5.68 24.16
C PRO A 530 -11.67 -4.71 24.21
N ILE A 531 -11.89 -3.44 23.87
CA ILE A 531 -10.91 -2.35 23.98
C ILE A 531 -11.63 -1.14 24.58
N GLU A 532 -11.12 -0.62 25.66
CA GLU A 532 -11.63 0.61 26.28
C GLU A 532 -10.66 1.77 26.10
N ASN A 533 -9.42 1.59 26.54
CA ASN A 533 -8.46 2.66 26.63
C ASN A 533 -7.18 2.45 25.81
N ARG A 534 -6.71 1.21 25.67
CA ARG A 534 -5.41 0.89 25.06
C ARG A 534 -5.44 -0.37 24.24
N LEU A 535 -4.68 -0.39 23.15
CA LEU A 535 -4.52 -1.59 22.31
C LEU A 535 -3.80 -2.74 23.07
N SER A 536 -2.98 -2.42 24.05
CA SER A 536 -2.34 -3.41 24.93
C SER A 536 -3.34 -4.25 25.75
N GLU A 537 -4.57 -3.75 25.96
CA GLU A 537 -5.65 -4.53 26.57
C GLU A 537 -6.05 -5.71 25.68
N LEU A 538 -6.24 -5.45 24.40
CA LEU A 538 -6.53 -6.47 23.40
C LEU A 538 -5.39 -7.51 23.31
N TRP A 539 -4.14 -7.04 23.30
CA TRP A 539 -2.98 -7.93 23.33
C TRP A 539 -3.05 -8.91 24.51
N ASN A 540 -3.40 -8.42 25.69
CA ASN A 540 -3.45 -9.25 26.89
C ASN A 540 -4.57 -10.31 26.86
N LEU A 541 -5.72 -9.98 26.24
CA LEU A 541 -6.80 -10.94 26.02
C LEU A 541 -6.36 -12.03 25.03
N PHE A 542 -5.70 -11.67 23.95
CA PHE A 542 -5.17 -12.65 23.00
C PHE A 542 -4.03 -13.50 23.55
N ASP A 543 -3.20 -12.95 24.42
CA ASP A 543 -2.15 -13.70 25.10
C ASP A 543 -2.72 -14.76 26.09
N PHE A 544 -3.92 -14.49 26.65
CA PHE A 544 -4.67 -15.53 27.37
C PHE A 544 -5.27 -16.56 26.41
N LEU A 545 -5.93 -16.14 25.33
CA LEU A 545 -6.63 -17.02 24.39
C LEU A 545 -5.68 -17.95 23.63
N MET A 546 -4.68 -17.37 23.02
CA MET A 546 -3.72 -18.01 22.11
C MET A 546 -2.33 -17.41 22.34
N PRO A 547 -1.54 -17.90 23.29
CA PRO A 547 -0.23 -17.32 23.63
C PRO A 547 0.67 -17.16 22.41
N GLY A 548 1.27 -15.98 22.26
CA GLY A 548 2.16 -15.66 21.15
C GLY A 548 1.46 -15.31 19.82
N TYR A 549 0.13 -15.35 19.76
CA TYR A 549 -0.61 -15.00 18.52
C TYR A 549 -0.35 -13.55 18.08
N LEU A 550 -0.51 -12.57 18.95
CA LEU A 550 -0.22 -11.16 18.71
C LEU A 550 1.22 -10.77 19.09
N TYR A 551 2.19 -11.63 18.83
CA TYR A 551 3.60 -11.44 19.19
C TYR A 551 3.89 -11.39 20.69
N THR A 552 5.15 -11.13 21.06
CA THR A 552 5.49 -10.71 22.42
C THR A 552 4.97 -9.29 22.67
N ASN A 553 4.75 -8.92 23.93
CA ASN A 553 4.27 -7.58 24.30
C ASN A 553 5.13 -6.46 23.71
N HIS A 554 6.46 -6.61 23.76
CA HIS A 554 7.39 -5.64 23.20
C HIS A 554 7.21 -5.51 21.67
N ALA A 555 7.18 -6.63 20.96
CA ALA A 555 7.03 -6.64 19.50
C ALA A 555 5.64 -6.09 19.06
N PHE A 556 4.58 -6.39 19.80
CA PHE A 556 3.25 -5.82 19.55
C PHE A 556 3.25 -4.30 19.68
N ARG A 557 3.87 -3.77 20.73
CA ARG A 557 3.96 -2.32 20.96
C ARG A 557 4.75 -1.62 19.86
N GLU A 558 5.89 -2.19 19.45
CA GLU A 558 6.73 -1.57 18.40
C GLU A 558 6.10 -1.67 17.01
N LYS A 559 5.53 -2.82 16.66
CA LYS A 559 5.03 -3.08 15.29
C LYS A 559 3.61 -2.59 15.03
N LEU A 560 2.75 -2.58 16.06
CA LEU A 560 1.33 -2.26 15.91
C LEU A 560 0.90 -1.07 16.76
N GLU A 561 1.09 -1.11 18.09
CA GLU A 561 0.55 -0.07 18.98
C GLU A 561 1.14 1.31 18.70
N LYS A 562 2.47 1.45 18.64
CA LYS A 562 3.12 2.74 18.37
C LYS A 562 2.80 3.29 16.96
N PRO A 563 2.88 2.49 15.88
CA PRO A 563 2.50 2.96 14.55
C PRO A 563 1.03 3.41 14.47
N ILE A 564 0.12 2.70 15.12
CA ILE A 564 -1.31 3.06 15.14
C ILE A 564 -1.54 4.36 15.92
N LEU A 565 -0.97 4.48 17.14
CA LEU A 565 -1.25 5.61 18.04
C LEU A 565 -0.45 6.87 17.68
N LYS A 566 0.82 6.74 17.29
CA LYS A 566 1.70 7.89 17.04
C LYS A 566 1.65 8.34 15.58
N SER A 567 1.73 7.41 14.63
CA SER A 567 1.84 7.71 13.21
C SER A 567 0.51 7.58 12.45
N LYS A 568 -0.58 7.15 13.12
CA LYS A 568 -1.89 6.85 12.52
C LYS A 568 -1.77 6.00 11.23
N ASN A 569 -0.84 5.05 11.22
CA ASN A 569 -0.51 4.25 10.05
C ASN A 569 -1.70 3.33 9.68
N PRO A 570 -2.34 3.50 8.51
CA PRO A 570 -3.49 2.72 8.09
C PRO A 570 -3.14 1.24 7.85
N ASP A 571 -1.91 0.93 7.43
CA ASP A 571 -1.47 -0.44 7.18
C ASP A 571 -1.40 -1.23 8.50
N ALA A 572 -0.89 -0.62 9.57
CA ALA A 572 -0.85 -1.23 10.90
C ALA A 572 -2.26 -1.48 11.47
N VAL A 573 -3.21 -0.57 11.21
CA VAL A 573 -4.62 -0.76 11.58
C VAL A 573 -5.23 -1.92 10.81
N SER A 574 -5.02 -1.96 9.49
CA SER A 574 -5.51 -3.03 8.61
C SER A 574 -4.93 -4.38 9.00
N GLN A 575 -3.63 -4.42 9.32
CA GLN A 575 -2.93 -5.61 9.78
C GLN A 575 -3.51 -6.14 11.10
N LEU A 576 -3.69 -5.27 12.12
CA LEU A 576 -4.29 -5.67 13.39
C LEU A 576 -5.72 -6.16 13.21
N ARG A 577 -6.51 -5.49 12.36
CA ARG A 577 -7.88 -5.90 12.04
C ARG A 577 -7.92 -7.32 11.45
N ARG A 578 -7.10 -7.60 10.45
CA ARG A 578 -6.99 -8.94 9.82
C ARG A 578 -6.61 -10.03 10.82
N LEU A 579 -5.70 -9.73 11.75
CA LEU A 579 -5.31 -10.68 12.81
C LEU A 579 -6.47 -10.98 13.76
N VAL A 580 -7.23 -9.99 14.17
CA VAL A 580 -8.21 -10.09 15.26
C VAL A 580 -9.58 -10.57 14.77
N GLN A 581 -9.99 -10.17 13.58
CA GLN A 581 -11.34 -10.36 13.03
C GLN A 581 -11.85 -11.83 13.09
N PRO A 582 -11.08 -12.88 12.78
CA PRO A 582 -11.57 -14.25 12.84
C PRO A 582 -11.93 -14.71 14.26
N PHE A 583 -11.29 -14.14 15.27
CA PHE A 583 -11.36 -14.56 16.68
C PHE A 583 -12.11 -13.57 17.57
N LEU A 584 -12.77 -12.56 16.99
CA LEU A 584 -13.56 -11.56 17.69
C LEU A 584 -14.94 -11.42 17.03
N LEU A 585 -15.97 -11.86 17.71
CA LEU A 585 -17.34 -11.68 17.27
C LEU A 585 -17.98 -10.55 18.08
N ARG A 586 -18.34 -9.46 17.39
CA ARG A 586 -18.98 -8.28 17.99
C ARG A 586 -20.18 -7.84 17.19
N ARG A 587 -21.35 -7.77 17.84
CA ARG A 587 -22.60 -7.28 17.26
C ARG A 587 -23.20 -6.21 18.14
N LEU A 588 -23.82 -5.22 17.53
CA LEU A 588 -24.52 -4.14 18.23
C LEU A 588 -26.02 -4.43 18.24
N LYS A 589 -26.72 -3.97 19.28
CA LYS A 589 -28.18 -4.12 19.41
C LYS A 589 -28.91 -3.61 18.18
N LYS A 590 -28.52 -2.44 17.67
CA LYS A 590 -29.12 -1.80 16.49
C LYS A 590 -29.04 -2.66 15.22
N ASP A 591 -28.03 -3.54 15.12
CA ASP A 591 -27.80 -4.35 13.92
C ASP A 591 -28.61 -5.65 13.93
N VAL A 592 -28.85 -6.21 15.12
CA VAL A 592 -29.47 -7.54 15.29
C VAL A 592 -30.87 -7.52 15.89
N LEU A 593 -31.27 -6.48 16.62
CA LEU A 593 -32.59 -6.30 17.25
C LEU A 593 -33.31 -5.11 16.61
N LYS A 594 -33.75 -5.30 15.36
CA LYS A 594 -34.49 -4.27 14.61
C LYS A 594 -35.86 -3.91 15.23
N GLU A 595 -36.33 -4.72 16.16
CA GLU A 595 -37.58 -4.55 16.88
C GLU A 595 -37.48 -3.52 18.02
N LEU A 596 -36.28 -3.21 18.49
CA LEU A 596 -36.08 -2.26 19.58
C LEU A 596 -36.15 -0.82 19.04
N PRO A 597 -36.85 0.07 19.74
CA PRO A 597 -36.85 1.49 19.42
C PRO A 597 -35.41 2.04 19.59
N PRO A 598 -35.08 3.14 18.91
CA PRO A 598 -33.78 3.79 19.08
C PRO A 598 -33.62 4.23 20.54
N LYS A 599 -32.37 4.18 21.04
CA LYS A 599 -32.04 4.65 22.37
C LYS A 599 -32.27 6.17 22.43
N GLU A 600 -33.13 6.61 23.31
CA GLU A 600 -33.34 8.02 23.61
C GLU A 600 -32.51 8.42 24.83
N GLU A 601 -31.73 9.47 24.70
CA GLU A 601 -30.88 10.00 25.78
C GLU A 601 -31.43 11.38 26.21
N TYR A 602 -31.82 11.48 27.43
CA TYR A 602 -32.29 12.74 28.03
C TYR A 602 -31.25 13.29 28.98
N VAL A 603 -30.77 14.49 28.69
CA VAL A 603 -29.88 15.22 29.61
C VAL A 603 -30.73 16.09 30.51
N ARG A 604 -30.89 15.68 31.77
CA ARG A 604 -31.59 16.46 32.78
C ARG A 604 -30.61 17.30 33.56
N LYS A 605 -30.69 18.61 33.39
CA LYS A 605 -29.88 19.56 34.19
C LYS A 605 -30.62 19.81 35.48
N ILE A 606 -29.94 19.61 36.60
CA ILE A 606 -30.42 19.89 37.95
C ILE A 606 -29.54 21.01 38.49
N SER A 607 -30.18 22.07 39.01
CA SER A 607 -29.47 23.15 39.68
C SER A 607 -29.24 22.78 41.15
N LEU A 608 -28.05 23.00 41.65
CA LEU A 608 -27.75 22.90 43.07
C LEU A 608 -28.52 23.98 43.83
N SER A 609 -28.93 23.70 45.06
CA SER A 609 -29.44 24.72 45.99
C SER A 609 -28.37 25.77 46.32
N GLU A 610 -28.79 26.91 46.84
CA GLU A 610 -27.82 28.00 47.18
C GLU A 610 -26.76 27.52 48.16
N ASP A 611 -27.11 26.67 49.11
CA ASP A 611 -26.15 26.17 50.12
C ASP A 611 -25.23 25.10 49.54
N GLU A 612 -25.75 24.21 48.66
CA GLU A 612 -24.91 23.26 47.90
C GLU A 612 -23.96 23.96 46.93
N GLN A 613 -24.38 25.07 46.31
CA GLN A 613 -23.51 25.89 45.47
C GLN A 613 -22.36 26.51 46.26
N LYS A 614 -22.66 27.08 47.45
CA LYS A 614 -21.63 27.65 48.35
C LYS A 614 -20.60 26.58 48.73
N LEU A 615 -21.09 25.38 49.07
CA LEU A 615 -20.26 24.25 49.45
C LEU A 615 -19.41 23.75 48.27
N TYR A 616 -20.01 23.64 47.07
CA TYR A 616 -19.29 23.30 45.86
C TYR A 616 -18.16 24.28 45.56
N TYR A 617 -18.44 25.58 45.60
CA TYR A 617 -17.42 26.61 45.38
C TYR A 617 -16.32 26.61 46.46
N ALA A 618 -16.64 26.35 47.72
CA ALA A 618 -15.66 26.18 48.78
C ALA A 618 -14.73 24.96 48.47
N CYS A 619 -15.30 23.85 48.04
CA CYS A 619 -14.52 22.67 47.63
C CYS A 619 -13.63 22.93 46.40
N VAL A 620 -14.13 23.72 45.42
CA VAL A 620 -13.32 24.13 44.27
C VAL A 620 -12.14 25.00 44.70
N GLN A 621 -12.38 26.00 45.57
CA GLN A 621 -11.33 26.88 46.08
C GLN A 621 -10.27 26.12 46.89
N ALA A 622 -10.69 25.19 47.74
CA ALA A 622 -9.78 24.32 48.49
C ALA A 622 -8.94 23.43 47.52
N ALA A 623 -9.59 22.83 46.53
CA ALA A 623 -8.91 22.02 45.56
C ALA A 623 -7.89 22.81 44.72
N VAL A 624 -8.21 24.03 44.31
CA VAL A 624 -7.29 24.94 43.60
C VAL A 624 -6.13 25.40 44.48
N ALA A 625 -6.38 25.65 45.76
CA ALA A 625 -5.34 26.04 46.72
C ALA A 625 -4.35 24.90 47.01
N ASP A 626 -4.86 23.65 47.04
CA ASP A 626 -4.04 22.43 47.23
C ASP A 626 -3.27 22.00 45.96
N LEU A 627 -3.67 22.47 44.77
CA LEU A 627 -3.00 22.21 43.49
C LEU A 627 -1.88 23.24 43.26
N GLY A 628 -0.78 23.15 44.04
CA GLY A 628 0.46 23.89 43.73
C GLY A 628 1.12 23.30 42.47
N ASP A 629 2.03 24.07 41.83
CA ASP A 629 2.61 23.87 40.47
C ASP A 629 3.26 22.51 40.16
N GLU A 630 3.39 21.59 41.10
CA GLU A 630 4.06 20.30 40.90
C GLU A 630 3.26 19.05 41.35
N GLN A 631 1.98 19.17 41.67
CA GLN A 631 1.28 18.03 42.30
C GLN A 631 0.43 17.20 41.32
N GLY A 632 0.59 15.88 41.46
CA GLY A 632 0.29 14.87 40.51
C GLY A 632 -1.20 14.63 40.20
N LYS A 633 -1.45 13.96 39.06
CA LYS A 633 -2.76 13.53 38.52
C LYS A 633 -3.69 12.85 39.54
N LEU A 634 -3.16 12.24 40.61
CA LEU A 634 -3.91 11.59 41.67
C LEU A 634 -4.69 12.60 42.54
N GLN A 635 -4.14 13.78 42.85
CA GLN A 635 -4.79 14.80 43.66
C GLN A 635 -5.90 15.50 42.86
N ILE A 636 -5.69 15.72 41.55
CA ILE A 636 -6.73 16.23 40.65
C ILE A 636 -7.91 15.25 40.61
N LEU A 637 -7.63 13.95 40.53
CA LEU A 637 -8.68 12.92 40.50
C LEU A 637 -9.43 12.86 41.85
N ALA A 638 -8.73 12.95 42.96
CA ALA A 638 -9.35 13.00 44.28
C ALA A 638 -10.26 14.24 44.44
N ALA A 639 -9.80 15.41 44.00
CA ALA A 639 -10.57 16.66 44.01
C ALA A 639 -11.83 16.53 43.14
N LEU A 640 -11.72 16.03 41.92
CA LEU A 640 -12.86 15.77 41.03
C LEU A 640 -13.86 14.76 41.63
N THR A 641 -13.36 13.73 42.31
CA THR A 641 -14.22 12.76 43.00
C THR A 641 -14.99 13.41 44.13
N ARG A 642 -14.34 14.25 44.94
CA ARG A 642 -14.99 15.00 46.01
C ARG A 642 -16.06 15.98 45.51
N LEU A 643 -15.77 16.69 44.40
CA LEU A 643 -16.76 17.58 43.76
C LEU A 643 -17.98 16.81 43.27
N ARG A 644 -17.78 15.61 42.69
CA ARG A 644 -18.91 14.74 42.30
C ARG A 644 -19.72 14.27 43.49
N GLN A 645 -19.09 13.90 44.59
CA GLN A 645 -19.77 13.52 45.84
C GLN A 645 -20.63 14.64 46.37
N VAL A 646 -20.10 15.89 46.42
CA VAL A 646 -20.87 17.08 46.80
C VAL A 646 -22.09 17.31 45.93
N CYS A 647 -21.97 17.08 44.59
CA CYS A 647 -23.10 17.20 43.66
C CYS A 647 -24.14 16.11 43.83
N CYS A 648 -23.77 14.90 44.29
CA CYS A 648 -24.67 13.79 44.49
C CYS A 648 -25.39 13.85 45.85
N ASP A 649 -24.66 14.03 46.89
CA ASP A 649 -25.11 14.19 48.27
C ASP A 649 -23.97 14.82 49.11
N PRO A 650 -24.13 16.07 49.58
CA PRO A 650 -23.15 16.72 50.46
C PRO A 650 -22.75 15.91 51.71
N GLY A 651 -23.68 15.11 52.25
CA GLY A 651 -23.43 14.21 53.39
C GLY A 651 -22.38 13.13 53.15
N LEU A 652 -22.00 12.88 51.86
CA LEU A 652 -20.89 11.97 51.53
C LEU A 652 -19.50 12.57 51.80
N CYS A 653 -19.41 13.87 51.93
CA CYS A 653 -18.14 14.60 52.10
C CYS A 653 -18.01 15.29 53.47
N PHE A 654 -19.13 15.54 54.14
CA PHE A 654 -19.21 16.30 55.39
C PHE A 654 -20.19 15.58 56.33
N GLU A 655 -19.74 15.26 57.53
CA GLU A 655 -20.56 14.73 58.62
C GLU A 655 -21.50 15.80 59.21
#